data_5b849245633d46db1826b7feedd801b0
#
_entry.id   5b849245633d46db1826b7feedd801b0
#
_cell.length_a   1.000
_cell.length_b   1.000
_cell.length_c   1.000
_cell.angle_alpha   90.00
_cell.angle_beta   90.00
_cell.angle_gamma   90.00
#
_symmetry.space_group_name_H-M   'P 1'
#
loop_
_entity.id
_entity.type
_entity.pdbx_description
1 polymer ?
#
loop_
_entity_poly.entity_id
_entity_poly.type
_entity_poly.pdbx_seq_one_letter_code
_entity_poly.pdbx_strand_id
1 'polypeptide(L)'
;MLAVYLVTLNSWVSFLNLRTVTKVSGWLWVSDLESPLYHLVTLPFHLLPATAAPAVLNLFSAVCAAVALGLLARSVALLPHDRTEAQLVRERNEFGLLTLRSAWLPPLLAVLLCGLQLTFWELATNGDSEMFDLLMFAFVVWSLLEYRLDGREKRLFWSALVVGAGVAEGPSMTGFFPLFIVAVIWARGLNIFNIQFLTRMTFCGLAGISLFLLFPVMATISGNAPETFWEGLKFSLQPQYQTLKLYFVCVANMGSYFEALLMPLFISLMPLLVMSIRWKIGDSSRFGSALAAITFHTIHAIFLGVCVWLMFDPPFSPREKGLGLTLYYLIALSLGYYVGYFLLVFGKKHPRAGEFPPLLARLFNAAVIAVVWLLAILAVAGLVYKNATPLRAINGNEIHQYASLVTENLPPAGAMVLSDDPTRLYLTEAELVREGRANNYLMLDTSSLPIPQYHRYLHKKWPQKWPLLVSPSQKDRLNPLGLAAMLAMLGQSNELCYLHPSFGDYFERFYLEPHGLIYVMKTLPRDTLLPPPPGKDLLAENEAFWIAAQQKTLDSVENAIVPPSLNAPETFVQKALVWLDVPREPDMNATVLGIYCSRSLDFWGVELERTGELTNAAMAFQTALALNTNNVVAQINLDFNGTLREGQRPVVDPSHVSLDRLGKFDSLFAAIRQCGPLDDPSFCFAYALALSQSGNFRQAVAPFARVCELAPDYWPARELLGRIYALNRLPDRALAVLHAPMKRPEDFSLNPANVTDLHMLVAASYFQKNDLATGSQMLETEISHNPTNDDLAMAIQQIYANRGMYSNALVVVDRRLDVSPNDPGWLYAKGNIYLLQKKYDEAIITLNKVLAVQTDNNQALYELGTAYLGSSNLDEAHTDFEKIQESDTNSYQVAYQLGEIAWRQRDTNEGLRNYHIYLSNAPTNTTEAQTVRERLQELEPSAQ
;
A
#
# COMPACT_ATOMS: atom_id res chain seq x y z
N MET A 1 -12.60 35.76 -2.87
CA MET A 1 -12.30 34.30 -2.76
C MET A 1 -12.30 33.82 -1.32
N LEU A 2 -11.63 34.48 -0.36
CA LEU A 2 -11.62 33.97 1.03
C LEU A 2 -13.04 33.71 1.58
N ALA A 3 -14.00 34.60 1.35
CA ALA A 3 -15.39 34.39 1.78
C ALA A 3 -16.02 33.12 1.15
N VAL A 4 -15.72 32.85 -0.12
CA VAL A 4 -16.16 31.60 -0.79
C VAL A 4 -15.58 30.37 -0.10
N TYR A 5 -14.27 30.40 0.20
CA TYR A 5 -13.61 29.29 0.87
C TYR A 5 -14.12 29.07 2.30
N LEU A 6 -14.38 30.15 3.05
CA LEU A 6 -14.93 30.03 4.40
C LEU A 6 -16.35 29.42 4.43
N VAL A 7 -17.19 29.77 3.43
CA VAL A 7 -18.55 29.20 3.31
C VAL A 7 -18.53 27.73 2.87
N THR A 8 -17.53 27.34 2.12
CA THR A 8 -17.37 25.97 1.60
C THR A 8 -16.28 25.18 2.33
N LEU A 9 -15.80 25.69 3.47
CA LEU A 9 -14.75 25.06 4.26
C LEU A 9 -15.18 23.69 4.77
N ASN A 10 -14.32 22.69 4.62
CA ASN A 10 -14.54 21.42 5.29
C ASN A 10 -14.46 21.61 6.82
N SER A 11 -15.46 21.12 7.53
CA SER A 11 -15.54 21.29 8.99
C SER A 11 -14.79 20.20 9.75
N TRP A 12 -14.40 19.12 9.06
CA TRP A 12 -13.82 17.93 9.69
C TRP A 12 -12.62 17.42 8.88
N VAL A 13 -12.23 16.14 9.08
CA VAL A 13 -11.22 15.46 8.28
C VAL A 13 -11.80 14.99 6.94
N SER A 14 -10.94 14.95 5.94
CA SER A 14 -11.20 14.37 4.61
C SER A 14 -10.01 13.49 4.22
N PHE A 15 -10.17 12.71 3.15
CA PHE A 15 -9.03 11.94 2.62
C PHE A 15 -7.85 12.83 2.19
N LEU A 16 -8.12 14.10 1.84
CA LEU A 16 -7.09 15.06 1.43
C LEU A 16 -6.26 15.58 2.61
N ASN A 17 -6.92 15.90 3.74
CA ASN A 17 -6.25 16.52 4.88
C ASN A 17 -5.87 15.56 6.01
N LEU A 18 -6.33 14.29 5.96
CA LEU A 18 -6.15 13.32 7.03
C LEU A 18 -4.68 13.15 7.43
N ARG A 19 -3.78 13.04 6.45
CA ARG A 19 -2.33 12.92 6.71
C ARG A 19 -1.78 14.14 7.46
N THR A 20 -2.19 15.33 7.07
CA THR A 20 -1.77 16.59 7.72
C THR A 20 -2.33 16.69 9.13
N VAL A 21 -3.59 16.30 9.31
CA VAL A 21 -4.23 16.27 10.62
C VAL A 21 -3.54 15.29 11.56
N THR A 22 -3.23 14.07 11.10
CA THR A 22 -2.52 13.05 11.91
C THR A 22 -1.14 13.53 12.34
N LYS A 23 -0.43 14.25 11.44
CA LYS A 23 0.88 14.84 11.72
C LYS A 23 0.79 15.93 12.79
N VAL A 24 -0.13 16.87 12.64
CA VAL A 24 -0.33 17.98 13.58
C VAL A 24 -0.93 17.50 14.91
N SER A 25 -1.81 16.50 14.91
CA SER A 25 -2.38 15.93 16.14
C SER A 25 -1.42 14.99 16.89
N GLY A 26 -0.24 14.68 16.34
CA GLY A 26 0.76 13.82 16.97
C GLY A 26 0.34 12.35 17.08
N TRP A 27 -0.51 11.88 16.15
CA TRP A 27 -0.93 10.46 16.10
C TRP A 27 0.12 9.57 15.44
N LEU A 28 0.94 10.15 14.55
CA LEU A 28 2.04 9.42 13.92
C LEU A 28 3.13 9.08 14.93
N TRP A 29 3.60 7.85 14.92
CA TRP A 29 4.69 7.39 15.79
C TRP A 29 6.08 7.76 15.24
N VAL A 30 6.21 7.94 13.93
CA VAL A 30 7.42 8.42 13.26
C VAL A 30 7.16 9.83 12.74
N SER A 31 8.11 10.73 12.98
CA SER A 31 8.05 12.07 12.38
C SER A 31 8.06 11.94 10.86
N ASP A 32 7.06 12.52 10.22
CA ASP A 32 7.03 12.62 8.76
C ASP A 32 8.15 13.55 8.30
N LEU A 33 9.07 13.04 7.48
CA LEU A 33 10.27 13.73 7.00
C LEU A 33 9.99 14.67 5.82
N GLU A 34 8.72 14.76 5.40
CA GLU A 34 8.30 15.65 4.32
C GLU A 34 7.85 17.03 4.85
N SER A 35 7.99 18.07 4.04
CA SER A 35 7.49 19.43 4.30
C SER A 35 8.00 20.07 5.61
N PRO A 36 9.32 20.31 5.76
CA PRO A 36 9.91 20.80 7.01
C PRO A 36 9.46 22.23 7.39
N LEU A 37 9.28 23.13 6.43
CA LEU A 37 8.84 24.49 6.71
C LEU A 37 7.35 24.54 7.11
N TYR A 38 6.51 23.76 6.42
CA TYR A 38 5.10 23.61 6.78
C TYR A 38 4.96 23.07 8.21
N HIS A 39 5.78 22.07 8.57
CA HIS A 39 5.83 21.55 9.94
C HIS A 39 6.17 22.63 10.97
N LEU A 40 7.18 23.46 10.69
CA LEU A 40 7.54 24.58 11.60
C LEU A 40 6.43 25.61 11.74
N VAL A 41 5.75 25.95 10.62
CA VAL A 41 4.65 26.93 10.62
C VAL A 41 3.42 26.37 11.33
N THR A 42 3.15 25.08 11.24
CA THR A 42 2.02 24.41 11.90
C THR A 42 2.33 23.95 13.33
N LEU A 43 3.59 24.03 13.78
CA LEU A 43 3.99 23.65 15.13
C LEU A 43 3.13 24.30 16.25
N PRO A 44 2.74 25.58 16.18
CA PRO A 44 1.83 26.17 17.18
C PRO A 44 0.46 25.48 17.27
N PHE A 45 0.01 24.82 16.21
CA PHE A 45 -1.28 24.13 16.17
C PHE A 45 -1.30 22.86 17.02
N HIS A 46 -0.14 22.28 17.34
CA HIS A 46 -0.02 21.16 18.31
C HIS A 46 -0.48 21.54 19.74
N LEU A 47 -0.53 22.84 20.04
CA LEU A 47 -1.04 23.33 21.33
C LEU A 47 -2.57 23.37 21.41
N LEU A 48 -3.24 23.23 20.26
CA LEU A 48 -4.69 23.24 20.19
C LEU A 48 -5.26 21.86 20.55
N PRO A 49 -6.51 21.80 21.05
CA PRO A 49 -7.21 20.52 21.20
C PRO A 49 -7.27 19.79 19.85
N ALA A 50 -7.02 18.48 19.86
CA ALA A 50 -7.04 17.66 18.64
C ALA A 50 -8.38 17.74 17.87
N THR A 51 -9.48 18.02 18.56
CA THR A 51 -10.80 18.27 17.94
C THR A 51 -10.86 19.53 17.08
N ALA A 52 -10.01 20.55 17.36
CA ALA A 52 -9.96 21.80 16.61
C ALA A 52 -8.94 21.75 15.44
N ALA A 53 -8.01 20.82 15.48
CA ALA A 53 -6.91 20.73 14.51
C ALA A 53 -7.39 20.68 13.04
N PRO A 54 -8.40 19.89 12.63
CA PRO A 54 -8.87 19.84 11.25
C PRO A 54 -9.39 21.20 10.77
N ALA A 55 -10.26 21.84 11.56
CA ALA A 55 -10.86 23.13 11.21
C ALA A 55 -9.81 24.26 11.09
N VAL A 56 -8.82 24.28 11.99
CA VAL A 56 -7.73 25.29 11.97
C VAL A 56 -6.81 25.07 10.77
N LEU A 57 -6.49 23.83 10.44
CA LEU A 57 -5.67 23.53 9.25
C LEU A 57 -6.40 23.90 7.95
N ASN A 58 -7.70 23.59 7.86
CA ASN A 58 -8.52 23.96 6.72
C ASN A 58 -8.59 25.49 6.56
N LEU A 59 -8.77 26.21 7.67
CA LEU A 59 -8.74 27.67 7.69
C LEU A 59 -7.37 28.22 7.26
N PHE A 60 -6.28 27.63 7.76
CA PHE A 60 -4.93 28.03 7.37
C PHE A 60 -4.71 27.87 5.86
N SER A 61 -5.16 26.76 5.26
CA SER A 61 -5.12 26.54 3.82
C SER A 61 -5.93 27.57 3.05
N ALA A 62 -7.14 27.90 3.50
CA ALA A 62 -7.98 28.95 2.91
C ALA A 62 -7.32 30.33 2.92
N VAL A 63 -6.60 30.66 4.00
CA VAL A 63 -5.85 31.93 4.11
C VAL A 63 -4.65 31.89 3.15
N CYS A 64 -3.87 30.83 3.08
CA CYS A 64 -2.76 30.67 2.13
C CYS A 64 -3.26 30.83 0.69
N ALA A 65 -4.37 30.18 0.35
CA ALA A 65 -5.01 30.29 -0.95
C ALA A 65 -5.41 31.73 -1.30
N ALA A 66 -6.05 32.42 -0.37
CA ALA A 66 -6.46 33.81 -0.58
C ALA A 66 -5.26 34.76 -0.78
N VAL A 67 -4.18 34.54 -0.02
CA VAL A 67 -2.94 35.34 -0.17
C VAL A 67 -2.25 35.01 -1.50
N ALA A 68 -2.15 33.74 -1.89
CA ALA A 68 -1.59 33.34 -3.17
C ALA A 68 -2.35 33.95 -4.35
N LEU A 69 -3.67 33.99 -4.29
CA LEU A 69 -4.52 34.69 -5.30
C LEU A 69 -4.31 36.20 -5.27
N GLY A 70 -4.09 36.80 -4.12
CA GLY A 70 -3.72 38.24 -4.01
C GLY A 70 -2.39 38.53 -4.71
N LEU A 71 -1.40 37.66 -4.52
CA LEU A 71 -0.11 37.73 -5.22
C LEU A 71 -0.26 37.51 -6.73
N LEU A 72 -1.15 36.56 -7.15
CA LEU A 72 -1.50 36.35 -8.55
C LEU A 72 -2.07 37.64 -9.19
N ALA A 73 -3.05 38.25 -8.52
CA ALA A 73 -3.65 39.50 -9.00
C ALA A 73 -2.60 40.59 -9.22
N ARG A 74 -1.69 40.75 -8.26
CA ARG A 74 -0.60 41.75 -8.36
C ARG A 74 0.38 41.38 -9.46
N SER A 75 0.72 40.09 -9.60
CA SER A 75 1.60 39.60 -10.65
C SER A 75 1.03 39.86 -12.05
N VAL A 76 -0.26 39.56 -12.27
CA VAL A 76 -0.94 39.87 -13.54
C VAL A 76 -0.90 41.37 -13.85
N ALA A 77 -1.13 42.24 -12.85
CA ALA A 77 -1.08 43.67 -13.04
C ALA A 77 0.33 44.19 -13.42
N LEU A 78 1.39 43.49 -13.01
CA LEU A 78 2.79 43.83 -13.28
C LEU A 78 3.35 43.21 -14.55
N LEU A 79 2.62 42.32 -15.23
CA LEU A 79 3.10 41.72 -16.46
C LEU A 79 3.33 42.74 -17.57
N PRO A 80 4.46 42.67 -18.27
CA PRO A 80 4.70 43.49 -19.45
C PRO A 80 3.88 42.91 -20.62
N HIS A 81 2.87 43.64 -21.07
CA HIS A 81 2.03 43.23 -22.19
C HIS A 81 2.60 43.69 -23.53
N ASP A 82 2.54 42.83 -24.54
CA ASP A 82 2.82 43.20 -25.92
C ASP A 82 1.76 44.17 -26.45
N ARG A 83 2.19 45.07 -27.37
CA ARG A 83 1.39 46.13 -27.96
C ARG A 83 1.80 46.30 -29.40
N THR A 84 0.97 47.02 -30.15
CA THR A 84 1.36 47.46 -31.48
C THR A 84 2.54 48.46 -31.39
N GLU A 85 3.40 48.49 -32.41
CA GLU A 85 4.60 49.34 -32.44
C GLU A 85 4.25 50.82 -32.25
N ALA A 86 3.14 51.26 -32.84
CA ALA A 86 2.61 52.59 -32.66
C ALA A 86 2.20 52.89 -31.21
N GLN A 87 1.77 51.90 -30.43
CA GLN A 87 1.46 52.06 -29.00
C GLN A 87 2.73 52.08 -28.16
N LEU A 88 3.73 51.21 -28.48
CA LEU A 88 5.01 51.19 -27.77
C LEU A 88 5.79 52.48 -27.88
N VAL A 89 5.87 53.06 -29.09
CA VAL A 89 6.54 54.36 -29.31
C VAL A 89 5.89 55.48 -28.54
N ARG A 90 4.56 55.47 -28.38
CA ARG A 90 3.78 56.53 -27.75
C ARG A 90 3.78 56.46 -26.23
N GLU A 91 3.74 55.25 -25.65
CA GLU A 91 3.44 55.09 -24.22
C GLU A 91 4.69 54.99 -23.35
N ARG A 92 5.87 54.82 -23.89
CA ARG A 92 7.17 54.73 -23.20
C ARG A 92 7.20 53.96 -21.86
N ASN A 93 6.09 53.33 -21.47
CA ASN A 93 5.92 52.63 -20.21
C ASN A 93 5.61 51.14 -20.46
N GLU A 94 6.35 50.24 -19.82
CA GLU A 94 6.13 48.78 -19.93
C GLU A 94 4.84 48.32 -19.28
N PHE A 95 4.32 49.05 -18.29
CA PHE A 95 3.14 48.69 -17.49
C PHE A 95 1.82 49.31 -18.03
N GLY A 96 1.57 49.13 -19.30
CA GLY A 96 0.42 49.75 -19.97
C GLY A 96 -0.95 49.33 -19.47
N LEU A 97 -1.08 48.16 -18.85
CA LEU A 97 -2.37 47.68 -18.32
C LEU A 97 -2.97 48.66 -17.30
N LEU A 98 -2.14 49.18 -16.40
CA LEU A 98 -2.59 50.11 -15.35
C LEU A 98 -3.14 51.45 -15.86
N THR A 99 -2.97 51.77 -17.14
CA THR A 99 -3.50 52.96 -17.76
C THR A 99 -4.95 52.83 -18.26
N LEU A 100 -5.52 51.64 -18.21
CA LEU A 100 -6.90 51.36 -18.65
C LEU A 100 -7.90 51.48 -17.50
N ARG A 101 -9.13 51.96 -17.81
CA ARG A 101 -10.25 51.95 -16.84
C ARG A 101 -10.65 50.54 -16.46
N SER A 102 -10.49 49.56 -17.36
CA SER A 102 -10.77 48.11 -17.18
C SER A 102 -9.56 47.32 -16.70
N ALA A 103 -8.51 47.97 -16.20
CA ALA A 103 -7.27 47.31 -15.73
C ALA A 103 -7.49 46.27 -14.61
N TRP A 104 -8.61 46.38 -13.90
CA TRP A 104 -9.00 45.46 -12.85
C TRP A 104 -9.50 44.10 -13.36
N LEU A 105 -10.02 44.00 -14.62
CA LEU A 105 -10.63 42.80 -15.16
C LEU A 105 -9.64 41.64 -15.33
N PRO A 106 -8.44 41.78 -15.96
CA PRO A 106 -7.51 40.69 -16.13
C PRO A 106 -7.04 40.06 -14.79
N PRO A 107 -6.61 40.84 -13.76
CA PRO A 107 -6.30 40.29 -12.46
C PRO A 107 -7.49 39.59 -11.79
N LEU A 108 -8.68 40.19 -11.84
CA LEU A 108 -9.89 39.63 -11.26
C LEU A 108 -10.25 38.31 -11.93
N LEU A 109 -10.22 38.24 -13.25
CA LEU A 109 -10.56 37.03 -13.99
C LEU A 109 -9.55 35.89 -13.71
N ALA A 110 -8.26 36.22 -13.70
CA ALA A 110 -7.22 35.26 -13.33
C ALA A 110 -7.46 34.67 -11.92
N VAL A 111 -7.80 35.53 -10.94
CA VAL A 111 -8.13 35.12 -9.57
C VAL A 111 -9.38 34.28 -9.52
N LEU A 112 -10.45 34.66 -10.23
CA LEU A 112 -11.70 33.91 -10.19
C LEU A 112 -11.54 32.53 -10.86
N LEU A 113 -10.92 32.47 -12.04
CA LEU A 113 -10.76 31.21 -12.75
C LEU A 113 -9.79 30.24 -12.01
N CYS A 114 -8.68 30.78 -11.50
CA CYS A 114 -7.76 29.97 -10.67
C CYS A 114 -8.42 29.51 -9.37
N GLY A 115 -9.05 30.41 -8.66
CA GLY A 115 -9.63 30.13 -7.35
C GLY A 115 -10.93 29.29 -7.37
N LEU A 116 -11.63 29.24 -8.50
CA LEU A 116 -12.82 28.41 -8.73
C LEU A 116 -12.51 27.11 -9.49
N GLN A 117 -11.25 26.92 -9.93
CA GLN A 117 -10.80 25.66 -10.50
C GLN A 117 -10.88 24.57 -9.41
N LEU A 118 -11.32 23.36 -9.77
CA LEU A 118 -11.73 22.35 -8.80
C LEU A 118 -10.57 21.96 -7.85
N THR A 119 -9.40 21.60 -8.37
CA THR A 119 -8.24 21.21 -7.55
C THR A 119 -7.80 22.33 -6.60
N PHE A 120 -7.81 23.57 -7.10
CA PHE A 120 -7.46 24.73 -6.26
C PHE A 120 -8.49 24.93 -5.15
N TRP A 121 -9.78 24.80 -5.46
CA TRP A 121 -10.86 24.99 -4.49
C TRP A 121 -10.90 23.88 -3.44
N GLU A 122 -10.69 22.62 -3.86
CA GLU A 122 -10.56 21.47 -2.96
C GLU A 122 -9.45 21.68 -1.93
N LEU A 123 -8.23 22.00 -2.39
CA LEU A 123 -7.07 22.19 -1.52
C LEU A 123 -7.13 23.49 -0.71
N ALA A 124 -7.87 24.49 -1.18
CA ALA A 124 -8.11 25.72 -0.40
C ALA A 124 -9.07 25.49 0.78
N THR A 125 -9.94 24.45 0.71
CA THR A 125 -10.94 24.16 1.74
C THR A 125 -10.57 22.94 2.60
N ASN A 126 -9.51 22.23 2.23
CA ASN A 126 -8.94 21.10 2.97
C ASN A 126 -7.46 21.38 3.30
N GLY A 127 -7.10 21.22 4.54
CA GLY A 127 -5.79 21.61 5.07
C GLY A 127 -4.66 20.68 4.61
N ASP A 128 -4.03 21.02 3.48
CA ASP A 128 -2.85 20.33 2.97
C ASP A 128 -1.66 21.27 2.78
N SER A 129 -0.44 20.72 2.72
CA SER A 129 0.80 21.48 2.50
C SER A 129 0.90 22.11 1.11
N GLU A 130 0.25 21.52 0.09
CA GLU A 130 0.34 21.99 -1.31
C GLU A 130 -0.10 23.44 -1.47
N MET A 131 -1.08 23.90 -0.69
CA MET A 131 -1.52 25.29 -0.77
C MET A 131 -0.48 26.27 -0.18
N PHE A 132 0.28 25.84 0.81
CA PHE A 132 1.40 26.59 1.35
C PHE A 132 2.58 26.64 0.37
N ASP A 133 2.85 25.52 -0.31
CA ASP A 133 3.85 25.44 -1.37
C ASP A 133 3.52 26.40 -2.53
N LEU A 134 2.25 26.43 -2.91
CA LEU A 134 1.76 27.38 -3.92
C LEU A 134 1.93 28.83 -3.47
N LEU A 135 1.68 29.13 -2.20
CA LEU A 135 1.92 30.48 -1.66
C LEU A 135 3.39 30.88 -1.78
N MET A 136 4.32 29.97 -1.47
CA MET A 136 5.76 30.21 -1.66
C MET A 136 6.10 30.46 -3.13
N PHE A 137 5.56 29.65 -4.03
CA PHE A 137 5.74 29.82 -5.47
C PHE A 137 5.19 31.16 -5.96
N ALA A 138 3.97 31.52 -5.54
CA ALA A 138 3.34 32.79 -5.87
C ALA A 138 4.17 33.97 -5.38
N PHE A 139 4.76 33.88 -4.17
CA PHE A 139 5.67 34.88 -3.62
C PHE A 139 6.91 35.07 -4.50
N VAL A 140 7.51 34.00 -4.98
CA VAL A 140 8.69 34.03 -5.86
C VAL A 140 8.34 34.76 -7.17
N VAL A 141 7.23 34.36 -7.82
CA VAL A 141 6.78 35.00 -9.07
C VAL A 141 6.51 36.49 -8.88
N TRP A 142 5.76 36.83 -7.83
CA TRP A 142 5.49 38.24 -7.48
C TRP A 142 6.77 39.03 -7.21
N SER A 143 7.69 38.48 -6.45
CA SER A 143 8.93 39.16 -6.06
C SER A 143 9.86 39.40 -7.26
N LEU A 144 9.92 38.47 -8.22
CA LEU A 144 10.64 38.66 -9.49
C LEU A 144 10.04 39.77 -10.35
N LEU A 145 8.72 39.85 -10.42
CA LEU A 145 8.02 40.92 -11.18
C LEU A 145 8.18 42.29 -10.51
N GLU A 146 8.10 42.39 -9.19
CA GLU A 146 8.33 43.63 -8.44
C GLU A 146 9.80 44.07 -8.52
N TYR A 147 10.77 43.15 -8.57
CA TYR A 147 12.16 43.50 -8.81
C TYR A 147 12.35 44.29 -10.13
N ARG A 148 11.63 43.90 -11.19
CA ARG A 148 11.65 44.63 -12.46
C ARG A 148 11.08 46.05 -12.35
N LEU A 149 10.21 46.31 -11.36
CA LEU A 149 9.62 47.62 -11.15
C LEU A 149 10.55 48.54 -10.37
N ASP A 150 11.13 48.07 -9.25
CA ASP A 150 11.86 48.89 -8.29
C ASP A 150 13.37 48.66 -8.25
N GLY A 151 13.89 47.61 -8.91
CA GLY A 151 15.31 47.29 -9.00
C GLY A 151 15.96 46.89 -7.67
N ARG A 152 15.17 46.63 -6.61
CA ARG A 152 15.70 46.35 -5.27
C ARG A 152 16.22 44.91 -5.17
N GLU A 153 17.54 44.74 -5.08
CA GLU A 153 18.19 43.42 -4.98
C GLU A 153 17.67 42.56 -3.81
N LYS A 154 17.21 43.17 -2.74
CA LYS A 154 16.65 42.46 -1.59
C LYS A 154 15.52 41.51 -1.95
N ARG A 155 14.74 41.85 -2.99
CA ARG A 155 13.65 40.98 -3.48
C ARG A 155 14.18 39.70 -4.06
N LEU A 156 15.30 39.74 -4.82
CA LEU A 156 15.93 38.53 -5.37
C LEU A 156 16.54 37.65 -4.26
N PHE A 157 17.09 38.25 -3.21
CA PHE A 157 17.61 37.50 -2.06
C PHE A 157 16.51 36.79 -1.29
N TRP A 158 15.37 37.43 -1.06
CA TRP A 158 14.19 36.78 -0.49
C TRP A 158 13.64 35.69 -1.41
N SER A 159 13.60 35.93 -2.73
CA SER A 159 13.20 34.88 -3.68
C SER A 159 14.12 33.67 -3.61
N ALA A 160 15.44 33.87 -3.53
CA ALA A 160 16.41 32.79 -3.41
C ALA A 160 16.25 32.00 -2.10
N LEU A 161 15.99 32.69 -0.99
CA LEU A 161 15.71 32.06 0.29
C LEU A 161 14.45 31.18 0.21
N VAL A 162 13.36 31.72 -0.34
CA VAL A 162 12.08 31.02 -0.45
C VAL A 162 12.17 29.86 -1.45
N VAL A 163 12.92 30.01 -2.55
CA VAL A 163 13.17 28.90 -3.49
C VAL A 163 13.97 27.79 -2.80
N GLY A 164 15.03 28.15 -2.05
CA GLY A 164 15.79 27.17 -1.29
C GLY A 164 14.94 26.41 -0.26
N ALA A 165 14.09 27.14 0.47
CA ALA A 165 13.15 26.56 1.41
C ALA A 165 12.10 25.67 0.70
N GLY A 166 11.57 26.12 -0.44
CA GLY A 166 10.59 25.38 -1.23
C GLY A 166 11.17 24.11 -1.88
N VAL A 167 12.47 24.11 -2.21
CA VAL A 167 13.16 22.89 -2.65
C VAL A 167 13.25 21.86 -1.50
N ALA A 168 13.40 22.32 -0.26
CA ALA A 168 13.36 21.44 0.90
C ALA A 168 11.93 20.99 1.24
N GLU A 169 10.93 21.81 0.92
CA GLU A 169 9.51 21.55 1.21
C GLU A 169 8.91 20.48 0.32
N GLY A 170 9.10 20.62 -1.00
CA GLY A 170 8.46 19.69 -1.93
C GLY A 170 9.10 19.59 -3.32
N PRO A 171 8.76 18.56 -4.08
CA PRO A 171 9.32 18.32 -5.41
C PRO A 171 8.90 19.37 -6.46
N SER A 172 7.76 20.06 -6.26
CA SER A 172 7.25 21.06 -7.19
C SER A 172 8.25 22.20 -7.41
N MET A 173 8.82 22.76 -6.34
CA MET A 173 9.79 23.84 -6.43
C MET A 173 11.12 23.38 -7.05
N THR A 174 11.52 22.14 -6.79
CA THR A 174 12.70 21.52 -7.42
C THR A 174 12.56 21.52 -8.94
N GLY A 175 11.36 21.17 -9.44
CA GLY A 175 11.04 21.16 -10.86
C GLY A 175 11.12 22.54 -11.51
N PHE A 176 10.73 23.59 -10.81
CA PHE A 176 10.77 24.98 -11.32
C PHE A 176 12.11 25.70 -11.06
N PHE A 177 13.03 25.10 -10.34
CA PHE A 177 14.34 25.71 -10.04
C PHE A 177 15.13 26.18 -11.27
N PRO A 178 15.22 25.40 -12.39
CA PRO A 178 15.88 25.88 -13.61
C PRO A 178 15.23 27.13 -14.20
N LEU A 179 13.88 27.20 -14.19
CA LEU A 179 13.14 28.35 -14.69
C LEU A 179 13.37 29.59 -13.78
N PHE A 180 13.51 29.41 -12.49
CA PHE A 180 13.89 30.48 -11.57
C PHE A 180 15.24 31.09 -11.94
N ILE A 181 16.26 30.25 -12.21
CA ILE A 181 17.59 30.73 -12.65
C ILE A 181 17.46 31.53 -13.93
N VAL A 182 16.73 31.03 -14.93
CA VAL A 182 16.50 31.70 -16.21
C VAL A 182 15.78 33.05 -15.99
N ALA A 183 14.77 33.09 -15.12
CA ALA A 183 14.04 34.31 -14.80
C ALA A 183 14.93 35.37 -14.13
N VAL A 184 15.84 34.97 -13.23
CA VAL A 184 16.81 35.87 -12.59
C VAL A 184 17.82 36.41 -13.62
N ILE A 185 18.34 35.54 -14.51
CA ILE A 185 19.24 35.93 -15.61
C ILE A 185 18.53 36.94 -16.52
N TRP A 186 17.29 36.64 -16.90
CA TRP A 186 16.49 37.53 -17.75
C TRP A 186 16.17 38.87 -17.08
N ALA A 187 15.86 38.91 -15.79
CA ALA A 187 15.55 40.10 -15.04
C ALA A 187 16.78 41.03 -14.82
N ARG A 188 17.97 40.47 -14.63
CA ARG A 188 19.20 41.19 -14.28
C ARG A 188 20.19 41.32 -15.44
N GLY A 189 20.07 40.53 -16.46
CA GLY A 189 21.00 40.47 -17.59
C GLY A 189 22.42 40.08 -17.14
N LEU A 190 23.45 40.58 -17.82
CA LEU A 190 24.85 40.26 -17.53
C LEU A 190 25.33 40.67 -16.11
N ASN A 191 24.61 41.55 -15.45
CA ASN A 191 24.94 42.01 -14.08
C ASN A 191 24.77 40.88 -13.04
N ILE A 192 24.21 39.73 -13.41
CA ILE A 192 24.14 38.55 -12.56
C ILE A 192 25.53 37.98 -12.18
N PHE A 193 26.52 38.14 -13.05
CA PHE A 193 27.90 37.67 -12.84
C PHE A 193 28.72 38.51 -11.83
N ASN A 194 28.09 39.48 -11.15
CA ASN A 194 28.72 40.16 -10.03
C ASN A 194 28.91 39.17 -8.87
N ILE A 195 30.18 38.93 -8.48
CA ILE A 195 30.57 37.96 -7.46
C ILE A 195 29.87 38.22 -6.13
N GLN A 196 29.79 39.50 -5.71
CA GLN A 196 29.13 39.87 -4.43
C GLN A 196 27.64 39.56 -4.44
N PHE A 197 26.98 39.80 -5.59
CA PHE A 197 25.58 39.44 -5.77
C PHE A 197 25.39 37.93 -5.78
N LEU A 198 26.21 37.20 -6.53
CA LEU A 198 26.11 35.74 -6.68
C LEU A 198 26.33 35.04 -5.33
N THR A 199 27.35 35.46 -4.55
CA THR A 199 27.62 34.92 -3.23
C THR A 199 26.45 35.15 -2.27
N ARG A 200 25.84 36.33 -2.27
CA ARG A 200 24.66 36.62 -1.42
C ARG A 200 23.44 35.80 -1.84
N MET A 201 23.19 35.69 -3.15
CA MET A 201 22.11 34.83 -3.70
C MET A 201 22.29 33.39 -3.27
N THR A 202 23.50 32.82 -3.49
CA THR A 202 23.81 31.43 -3.12
C THR A 202 23.67 31.22 -1.63
N PHE A 203 24.19 32.15 -0.81
CA PHE A 203 24.05 32.05 0.66
C PHE A 203 22.57 32.05 1.09
N CYS A 204 21.73 32.92 0.53
CA CYS A 204 20.30 32.93 0.83
C CYS A 204 19.62 31.64 0.40
N GLY A 205 19.95 31.09 -0.80
CA GLY A 205 19.41 29.82 -1.27
C GLY A 205 19.84 28.65 -0.37
N LEU A 206 21.12 28.58 0.01
CA LEU A 206 21.63 27.56 0.91
C LEU A 206 21.02 27.67 2.32
N ALA A 207 20.74 28.87 2.80
CA ALA A 207 20.04 29.08 4.07
C ALA A 207 18.60 28.50 4.02
N GLY A 208 17.91 28.59 2.86
CA GLY A 208 16.63 27.92 2.66
C GLY A 208 16.77 26.39 2.60
N ILE A 209 17.74 25.91 1.83
CA ILE A 209 18.00 24.46 1.67
C ILE A 209 18.38 23.79 3.00
N SER A 210 18.98 24.54 3.95
CA SER A 210 19.36 23.99 5.26
C SER A 210 18.18 23.41 6.05
N LEU A 211 16.93 23.69 5.68
CA LEU A 211 15.73 23.07 6.24
C LEU A 211 15.70 21.55 6.05
N PHE A 212 16.43 20.98 5.06
CA PHE A 212 16.60 19.53 4.97
C PHE A 212 17.23 18.90 6.22
N LEU A 213 17.95 19.68 7.01
CA LEU A 213 18.59 19.20 8.24
C LEU A 213 17.61 19.09 9.42
N LEU A 214 16.42 19.70 9.31
CA LEU A 214 15.48 19.77 10.43
C LEU A 214 15.06 18.37 10.92
N PHE A 215 14.56 17.53 10.04
CA PHE A 215 14.07 16.20 10.41
C PHE A 215 15.18 15.23 10.84
N PRO A 216 16.33 15.12 10.13
CA PRO A 216 17.46 14.33 10.64
C PRO A 216 17.91 14.72 12.05
N VAL A 217 17.91 16.02 12.36
CA VAL A 217 18.24 16.52 13.69
C VAL A 217 17.15 16.14 14.70
N MET A 218 15.88 16.36 14.36
CA MET A 218 14.75 15.99 15.23
C MET A 218 14.71 14.48 15.50
N ALA A 219 14.96 13.66 14.48
CA ALA A 219 14.99 12.21 14.59
C ALA A 219 16.07 11.73 15.55
N THR A 220 17.28 12.31 15.48
CA THR A 220 18.37 11.98 16.40
C THR A 220 18.11 12.43 17.85
N ILE A 221 17.44 13.56 18.05
CA ILE A 221 17.10 14.07 19.38
C ILE A 221 15.95 13.25 20.00
N SER A 222 14.95 12.87 19.24
CA SER A 222 13.77 12.15 19.75
C SER A 222 14.08 10.71 20.18
N GLY A 223 15.14 10.11 19.65
CA GLY A 223 15.55 8.71 19.94
C GLY A 223 14.54 7.64 19.46
N ASN A 224 13.47 8.05 18.82
CA ASN A 224 12.40 7.14 18.35
C ASN A 224 12.61 6.69 16.90
N ALA A 225 13.54 7.34 16.16
CA ALA A 225 13.80 6.96 14.78
C ALA A 225 14.69 5.70 14.71
N PRO A 226 14.40 4.79 13.81
CA PRO A 226 15.23 3.61 13.56
C PRO A 226 16.56 3.95 12.88
N GLU A 227 16.76 5.20 12.47
CA GLU A 227 17.76 5.60 11.49
C GLU A 227 18.83 6.53 12.09
N THR A 228 20.03 6.43 11.54
CA THR A 228 21.10 7.38 11.80
C THR A 228 20.80 8.73 11.16
N PHE A 229 21.47 9.80 11.60
CA PHE A 229 21.37 11.13 10.99
C PHE A 229 21.52 11.09 9.46
N TRP A 230 22.45 10.30 8.94
CA TRP A 230 22.72 10.19 7.52
C TRP A 230 21.62 9.47 6.76
N GLU A 231 21.02 8.45 7.35
CA GLU A 231 19.85 7.77 6.79
C GLU A 231 18.65 8.71 6.74
N GLY A 232 18.39 9.45 7.82
CA GLY A 232 17.35 10.46 7.86
C GLY A 232 17.55 11.55 6.81
N LEU A 233 18.78 12.03 6.60
CA LEU A 233 19.11 12.98 5.56
C LEU A 233 18.89 12.40 4.15
N LYS A 234 19.30 11.16 3.92
CA LYS A 234 19.07 10.46 2.65
C LYS A 234 17.58 10.33 2.36
N PHE A 235 16.78 10.00 3.37
CA PHE A 235 15.32 9.93 3.26
C PHE A 235 14.71 11.29 2.88
N SER A 236 15.12 12.38 3.56
CA SER A 236 14.64 13.73 3.26
C SER A 236 14.99 14.20 1.84
N LEU A 237 16.10 13.72 1.27
CA LEU A 237 16.54 14.07 -0.10
C LEU A 237 15.94 13.17 -1.18
N GLN A 238 15.36 12.03 -0.80
CA GLN A 238 14.87 11.02 -1.74
C GLN A 238 13.76 11.52 -2.69
N PRO A 239 12.74 12.30 -2.26
CA PRO A 239 11.72 12.82 -3.14
C PRO A 239 12.27 13.73 -4.25
N GLN A 240 13.23 14.60 -3.91
CA GLN A 240 13.88 15.49 -4.87
C GLN A 240 14.76 14.72 -5.86
N TYR A 241 15.48 13.70 -5.36
CA TYR A 241 16.26 12.82 -6.23
C TYR A 241 15.35 12.04 -7.20
N GLN A 242 14.22 11.53 -6.74
CA GLN A 242 13.24 10.83 -7.60
C GLN A 242 12.65 11.77 -8.65
N THR A 243 12.34 13.02 -8.28
CA THR A 243 11.87 14.05 -9.23
C THR A 243 12.90 14.33 -10.31
N LEU A 244 14.16 14.55 -9.94
CA LEU A 244 15.24 14.75 -10.89
C LEU A 244 15.46 13.52 -11.80
N LYS A 245 15.44 12.31 -11.20
CA LYS A 245 15.53 11.05 -11.95
C LYS A 245 14.38 10.91 -12.95
N LEU A 246 13.15 11.27 -12.56
CA LEU A 246 11.99 11.23 -13.44
C LEU A 246 12.19 12.14 -14.66
N TYR A 247 12.72 13.36 -14.51
CA TYR A 247 13.04 14.21 -15.64
C TYR A 247 14.04 13.55 -16.60
N PHE A 248 15.13 12.97 -16.10
CA PHE A 248 16.09 12.26 -16.94
C PHE A 248 15.46 11.07 -17.66
N VAL A 249 14.64 10.28 -16.97
CA VAL A 249 13.94 9.13 -17.55
C VAL A 249 12.93 9.57 -18.61
N CYS A 250 12.16 10.64 -18.36
CA CYS A 250 11.21 11.19 -19.33
C CYS A 250 11.91 11.71 -20.59
N VAL A 251 13.07 12.34 -20.43
CA VAL A 251 13.88 12.82 -21.58
C VAL A 251 14.50 11.64 -22.34
N ALA A 252 14.98 10.62 -21.64
CA ALA A 252 15.57 9.42 -22.26
C ALA A 252 14.54 8.54 -22.98
N ASN A 253 13.30 8.47 -22.46
CA ASN A 253 12.21 7.63 -22.97
C ASN A 253 11.02 8.48 -23.44
N MET A 254 11.26 9.50 -24.25
CA MET A 254 10.24 10.46 -24.69
C MET A 254 8.97 9.80 -25.24
N GLY A 255 9.08 8.70 -25.99
CA GLY A 255 7.93 8.03 -26.59
C GLY A 255 6.94 7.47 -25.56
N SER A 256 7.43 6.83 -24.49
CA SER A 256 6.57 6.18 -23.48
C SER A 256 5.92 7.16 -22.50
N TYR A 257 6.57 8.30 -22.23
CA TYR A 257 6.07 9.29 -21.27
C TYR A 257 5.40 10.51 -21.94
N PHE A 258 5.31 10.50 -23.28
CA PHE A 258 4.83 11.67 -24.01
C PHE A 258 3.38 12.02 -23.66
N GLU A 259 2.47 11.08 -23.76
CA GLU A 259 1.05 11.32 -23.46
C GLU A 259 0.76 11.46 -21.97
N ALA A 260 1.48 10.73 -21.13
CA ALA A 260 1.22 10.71 -19.69
C ALA A 260 1.71 11.98 -18.97
N LEU A 261 2.84 12.55 -19.38
CA LEU A 261 3.50 13.65 -18.64
C LEU A 261 3.92 14.83 -19.55
N LEU A 262 4.61 14.56 -20.66
CA LEU A 262 5.22 15.64 -21.47
C LEU A 262 4.16 16.46 -22.19
N MET A 263 3.14 15.85 -22.75
CA MET A 263 2.06 16.52 -23.46
C MET A 263 1.25 17.46 -22.54
N PRO A 264 0.77 17.02 -21.36
CA PRO A 264 0.11 17.91 -20.40
C PRO A 264 0.99 19.07 -19.93
N LEU A 265 2.27 18.81 -19.64
CA LEU A 265 3.23 19.86 -19.28
C LEU A 265 3.41 20.87 -20.43
N PHE A 266 3.58 20.37 -21.66
CA PHE A 266 3.75 21.22 -22.83
C PHE A 266 2.52 22.09 -23.09
N ILE A 267 1.32 21.51 -23.07
CA ILE A 267 0.05 22.24 -23.26
C ILE A 267 -0.12 23.31 -22.17
N SER A 268 0.21 23.00 -20.92
CA SER A 268 0.08 23.91 -19.80
C SER A 268 1.10 25.05 -19.80
N LEU A 269 2.34 24.79 -20.26
CA LEU A 269 3.43 25.77 -20.26
C LEU A 269 3.53 26.57 -21.57
N MET A 270 2.97 26.07 -22.69
CA MET A 270 3.01 26.77 -23.96
C MET A 270 2.41 28.18 -23.93
N PRO A 271 1.26 28.45 -23.26
CA PRO A 271 0.76 29.80 -23.11
C PRO A 271 1.78 30.74 -22.46
N LEU A 272 2.50 30.26 -21.43
CA LEU A 272 3.55 31.02 -20.74
C LEU A 272 4.75 31.29 -21.66
N LEU A 273 5.16 30.31 -22.44
CA LEU A 273 6.27 30.46 -23.39
C LEU A 273 5.94 31.45 -24.47
N VAL A 274 4.74 31.38 -25.06
CA VAL A 274 4.30 32.31 -26.10
C VAL A 274 4.18 33.74 -25.55
N MET A 275 3.68 33.91 -24.32
CA MET A 275 3.65 35.20 -23.62
C MET A 275 5.06 35.77 -23.38
N SER A 276 6.09 34.92 -23.21
CA SER A 276 7.45 35.40 -22.96
C SER A 276 8.20 35.84 -24.21
N ILE A 277 7.72 35.45 -25.41
CA ILE A 277 8.33 35.85 -26.69
C ILE A 277 7.93 37.26 -27.05
N ARG A 278 8.90 38.17 -27.19
CA ARG A 278 8.64 39.53 -27.71
C ARG A 278 8.67 39.51 -29.22
N TRP A 279 7.51 39.63 -29.81
CA TRP A 279 7.33 39.64 -31.25
C TRP A 279 7.67 41.02 -31.82
N LYS A 280 8.75 41.13 -32.61
CA LYS A 280 9.06 42.30 -33.42
C LYS A 280 8.46 42.05 -34.80
N ILE A 281 7.41 42.79 -35.15
CA ILE A 281 6.83 42.77 -36.48
C ILE A 281 7.71 43.68 -37.35
N GLY A 282 8.57 43.07 -38.12
CA GLY A 282 9.64 43.76 -38.87
C GLY A 282 9.44 43.86 -40.38
N ASP A 283 8.21 43.83 -40.89
CA ASP A 283 7.94 43.97 -42.33
C ASP A 283 7.54 45.41 -42.68
N SER A 284 8.23 46.00 -43.67
CA SER A 284 8.00 47.37 -44.13
C SER A 284 6.82 47.48 -45.10
N SER A 285 6.24 46.35 -45.55
CA SER A 285 5.08 46.38 -46.46
C SER A 285 3.78 46.49 -45.68
N ARG A 286 2.80 47.24 -46.18
CA ARG A 286 1.46 47.38 -45.55
C ARG A 286 0.73 46.06 -45.45
N PHE A 287 0.91 45.18 -46.44
CA PHE A 287 0.26 43.84 -46.47
C PHE A 287 0.93 42.88 -45.46
N GLY A 288 2.27 42.83 -45.44
CA GLY A 288 3.02 41.99 -44.50
C GLY A 288 2.79 42.39 -43.07
N SER A 289 2.71 43.68 -42.75
CA SER A 289 2.40 44.17 -41.39
C SER A 289 0.98 43.83 -40.94
N ALA A 290 -0.01 43.86 -41.88
CA ALA A 290 -1.40 43.49 -41.59
C ALA A 290 -1.54 42.00 -41.36
N LEU A 291 -0.92 41.18 -42.20
CA LEU A 291 -0.91 39.71 -42.06
C LEU A 291 -0.24 39.29 -40.74
N ALA A 292 0.93 39.85 -40.43
CA ALA A 292 1.62 39.60 -39.20
C ALA A 292 0.80 40.01 -37.94
N ALA A 293 0.06 41.13 -38.00
CA ALA A 293 -0.83 41.53 -36.92
C ALA A 293 -2.01 40.59 -36.74
N ILE A 294 -2.64 40.13 -37.84
CA ILE A 294 -3.73 39.16 -37.78
C ILE A 294 -3.24 37.84 -37.19
N THR A 295 -2.12 37.30 -37.67
CA THR A 295 -1.52 36.09 -37.13
C THR A 295 -1.23 36.22 -35.65
N PHE A 296 -0.66 37.31 -35.21
CA PHE A 296 -0.35 37.58 -33.84
C PHE A 296 -1.61 37.67 -32.94
N HIS A 297 -2.66 38.36 -33.40
CA HIS A 297 -3.93 38.40 -32.65
C HIS A 297 -4.58 37.01 -32.57
N THR A 298 -4.53 36.24 -33.65
CA THR A 298 -5.06 34.87 -33.70
C THR A 298 -4.34 33.94 -32.73
N ILE A 299 -3.02 33.98 -32.68
CA ILE A 299 -2.21 33.21 -31.72
C ILE A 299 -2.62 33.55 -30.28
N HIS A 300 -2.74 34.84 -29.94
CA HIS A 300 -3.18 35.28 -28.62
C HIS A 300 -4.61 34.83 -28.30
N ALA A 301 -5.51 34.82 -29.27
CA ALA A 301 -6.88 34.34 -29.09
C ALA A 301 -6.93 32.82 -28.85
N ILE A 302 -6.13 32.03 -29.60
CA ILE A 302 -6.01 30.57 -29.41
C ILE A 302 -5.52 30.28 -28.00
N PHE A 303 -4.43 30.93 -27.55
CA PHE A 303 -3.89 30.66 -26.23
C PHE A 303 -4.77 31.16 -25.09
N LEU A 304 -5.54 32.24 -25.29
CA LEU A 304 -6.60 32.59 -24.36
C LEU A 304 -7.66 31.48 -24.25
N GLY A 305 -8.10 30.97 -25.39
CA GLY A 305 -9.02 29.83 -25.44
C GLY A 305 -8.46 28.58 -24.74
N VAL A 306 -7.19 28.23 -24.99
CA VAL A 306 -6.51 27.11 -24.35
C VAL A 306 -6.43 27.30 -22.83
N CYS A 307 -6.06 28.51 -22.35
CA CYS A 307 -6.02 28.77 -20.91
C CYS A 307 -7.39 28.62 -20.25
N VAL A 308 -8.45 29.13 -20.88
CA VAL A 308 -9.83 28.99 -20.36
C VAL A 308 -10.24 27.50 -20.38
N TRP A 309 -9.96 26.78 -21.46
CA TRP A 309 -10.30 25.37 -21.61
C TRP A 309 -9.61 24.52 -20.55
N LEU A 310 -8.31 24.75 -20.28
CA LEU A 310 -7.56 24.03 -19.24
C LEU A 310 -8.11 24.22 -17.83
N MET A 311 -8.76 25.37 -17.54
CA MET A 311 -9.41 25.60 -16.24
C MET A 311 -10.64 24.70 -16.01
N PHE A 312 -11.19 24.11 -17.06
CA PHE A 312 -12.31 23.17 -16.99
C PHE A 312 -11.89 21.70 -16.90
N ASP A 313 -10.61 21.42 -16.63
CA ASP A 313 -10.06 20.06 -16.47
C ASP A 313 -10.41 19.12 -17.63
N PRO A 314 -10.03 19.49 -18.88
CA PRO A 314 -10.20 18.59 -20.01
C PRO A 314 -9.21 17.42 -19.95
N PRO A 315 -9.33 16.40 -20.83
CA PRO A 315 -8.27 15.41 -21.03
C PRO A 315 -6.93 16.12 -21.24
N PHE A 316 -5.86 15.61 -20.59
CA PHE A 316 -4.51 16.21 -20.54
C PHE A 316 -4.38 17.46 -19.65
N SER A 317 -5.38 17.81 -18.86
CA SER A 317 -5.22 18.86 -17.83
C SER A 317 -4.24 18.42 -16.73
N PRO A 318 -3.69 19.36 -15.96
CA PRO A 318 -2.85 19.04 -14.81
C PRO A 318 -3.53 18.08 -13.80
N ARG A 319 -4.85 18.24 -13.54
CA ARG A 319 -5.63 17.39 -12.63
C ARG A 319 -5.68 15.93 -13.09
N GLU A 320 -6.02 15.71 -14.35
CA GLU A 320 -6.15 14.38 -14.94
C GLU A 320 -4.84 13.58 -14.89
N LYS A 321 -3.72 14.27 -14.81
CA LYS A 321 -2.38 13.65 -14.77
C LYS A 321 -1.68 13.76 -13.42
N GLY A 322 -2.39 14.20 -12.37
CA GLY A 322 -1.84 14.36 -11.04
C GLY A 322 -0.71 15.39 -10.94
N LEU A 323 -0.72 16.41 -11.80
CA LEU A 323 0.26 17.49 -11.77
C LEU A 323 -0.18 18.60 -10.83
N GLY A 324 0.76 19.17 -10.09
CA GLY A 324 0.48 20.08 -8.97
C GLY A 324 -0.14 21.43 -9.35
N LEU A 325 -0.61 22.16 -8.34
CA LEU A 325 -1.28 23.47 -8.42
C LEU A 325 -0.49 24.57 -9.12
N THR A 326 0.83 24.50 -9.11
CA THR A 326 1.71 25.49 -9.73
C THR A 326 1.43 25.71 -11.21
N LEU A 327 1.00 24.65 -11.93
CA LEU A 327 0.63 24.77 -13.34
C LEU A 327 -0.66 25.58 -13.53
N TYR A 328 -1.68 25.36 -12.70
CA TYR A 328 -2.91 26.16 -12.75
C TYR A 328 -2.65 27.63 -12.43
N TYR A 329 -1.74 27.93 -11.49
CA TYR A 329 -1.30 29.29 -11.21
C TYR A 329 -0.65 29.94 -12.43
N LEU A 330 0.23 29.22 -13.14
CA LEU A 330 0.88 29.74 -14.36
C LEU A 330 -0.10 29.89 -15.53
N ILE A 331 -1.06 28.99 -15.67
CA ILE A 331 -2.15 29.10 -16.67
C ILE A 331 -3.00 30.35 -16.36
N ALA A 332 -3.33 30.59 -15.09
CA ALA A 332 -4.09 31.78 -14.68
C ALA A 332 -3.30 33.08 -14.90
N LEU A 333 -1.99 33.03 -14.64
CA LEU A 333 -1.09 34.18 -14.93
C LEU A 333 -1.10 34.48 -16.42
N SER A 334 -0.97 33.47 -17.27
CA SER A 334 -1.00 33.58 -18.74
C SER A 334 -2.37 34.06 -19.23
N LEU A 335 -3.46 33.57 -18.67
CA LEU A 335 -4.82 33.99 -18.95
C LEU A 335 -5.00 35.50 -18.66
N GLY A 336 -4.53 35.94 -17.51
CA GLY A 336 -4.54 37.38 -17.17
C GLY A 336 -3.77 38.23 -18.16
N TYR A 337 -2.63 37.75 -18.64
CA TYR A 337 -1.86 38.39 -19.70
C TYR A 337 -2.67 38.49 -21.01
N TYR A 338 -3.24 37.42 -21.52
CA TYR A 338 -3.96 37.44 -22.79
C TYR A 338 -5.21 38.31 -22.74
N VAL A 339 -5.97 38.27 -21.65
CA VAL A 339 -7.09 39.20 -21.45
C VAL A 339 -6.61 40.63 -21.41
N GLY A 340 -5.53 40.92 -20.68
CA GLY A 340 -4.90 42.23 -20.63
C GLY A 340 -4.43 42.74 -22.01
N TYR A 341 -3.86 41.83 -22.80
CA TYR A 341 -3.46 42.11 -24.18
C TYR A 341 -4.64 42.60 -25.03
N PHE A 342 -5.76 41.83 -25.06
CA PHE A 342 -6.93 42.24 -25.85
C PHE A 342 -7.52 43.59 -25.39
N LEU A 343 -7.60 43.83 -24.08
CA LEU A 343 -8.08 45.10 -23.56
C LEU A 343 -7.16 46.26 -23.91
N LEU A 344 -5.83 46.07 -23.93
CA LEU A 344 -4.87 47.10 -24.31
C LEU A 344 -4.91 47.40 -25.79
N VAL A 345 -4.95 46.39 -26.64
CA VAL A 345 -4.91 46.58 -28.09
C VAL A 345 -6.20 47.11 -28.61
N PHE A 346 -7.34 46.59 -28.19
CA PHE A 346 -8.66 46.92 -28.76
C PHE A 346 -9.47 47.93 -27.90
N GLY A 347 -9.15 48.10 -26.58
CA GLY A 347 -9.92 48.94 -25.68
C GLY A 347 -9.44 50.39 -25.59
N LYS A 348 -8.21 50.72 -26.01
CA LYS A 348 -7.72 52.08 -25.99
C LYS A 348 -8.26 52.93 -27.16
N LYS A 349 -8.95 54.04 -26.83
CA LYS A 349 -9.32 55.05 -27.81
C LYS A 349 -8.05 55.76 -28.30
N HIS A 350 -7.86 55.82 -29.61
CA HIS A 350 -6.72 56.53 -30.22
C HIS A 350 -6.97 58.03 -30.27
N PRO A 351 -6.25 58.81 -29.50
CA PRO A 351 -6.35 60.27 -29.66
C PRO A 351 -5.28 60.79 -30.65
N ARG A 352 -5.46 60.61 -31.93
CA ARG A 352 -4.86 61.48 -32.90
C ARG A 352 -5.88 62.51 -33.24
N ALA A 353 -5.57 63.78 -32.98
CA ALA A 353 -6.36 64.86 -33.48
C ALA A 353 -6.41 64.84 -35.02
N GLY A 354 -7.57 64.54 -35.61
CA GLY A 354 -7.79 64.52 -37.04
C GLY A 354 -8.06 63.17 -37.75
N GLU A 355 -7.75 62.03 -37.18
CA GLU A 355 -8.05 60.69 -37.76
C GLU A 355 -9.04 59.90 -36.90
N PHE A 356 -10.32 59.90 -37.28
CA PHE A 356 -11.28 58.93 -36.74
C PHE A 356 -11.06 57.58 -37.40
N PRO A 357 -10.85 56.49 -36.64
CA PRO A 357 -10.83 55.17 -37.24
C PRO A 357 -12.13 54.91 -37.97
N PRO A 358 -12.11 54.19 -39.14
CA PRO A 358 -13.31 53.86 -39.90
C PRO A 358 -14.32 53.15 -38.99
N LEU A 359 -15.63 53.39 -39.22
CA LEU A 359 -16.72 52.84 -38.41
C LEU A 359 -16.55 51.31 -38.16
N LEU A 360 -16.18 50.60 -39.22
CA LEU A 360 -15.90 49.16 -39.17
C LEU A 360 -14.83 48.80 -38.15
N ALA A 361 -13.75 49.53 -38.04
CA ALA A 361 -12.70 49.29 -37.04
C ALA A 361 -13.17 49.56 -35.60
N ARG A 362 -14.05 50.53 -35.41
CA ARG A 362 -14.66 50.81 -34.08
C ARG A 362 -15.61 49.69 -33.68
N LEU A 363 -16.45 49.22 -34.62
CA LEU A 363 -17.37 48.10 -34.39
C LEU A 363 -16.58 46.79 -34.11
N PHE A 364 -15.54 46.51 -34.88
CA PHE A 364 -14.70 45.36 -34.66
C PHE A 364 -14.03 45.42 -33.28
N ASN A 365 -13.41 46.51 -32.88
CA ASN A 365 -12.82 46.68 -31.56
C ASN A 365 -13.84 46.52 -30.42
N ALA A 366 -15.03 47.07 -30.57
CA ALA A 366 -16.12 46.89 -29.61
C ALA A 366 -16.59 45.46 -29.54
N ALA A 367 -16.68 44.77 -30.67
CA ALA A 367 -17.04 43.34 -30.73
C ALA A 367 -16.00 42.47 -30.02
N VAL A 368 -14.70 42.69 -30.26
CA VAL A 368 -13.63 41.95 -29.54
C VAL A 368 -13.72 42.15 -28.03
N ILE A 369 -13.91 43.40 -27.59
CA ILE A 369 -14.06 43.69 -26.14
C ILE A 369 -15.31 43.02 -25.57
N ALA A 370 -16.43 43.06 -26.30
CA ALA A 370 -17.66 42.37 -25.88
C ALA A 370 -17.47 40.84 -25.77
N VAL A 371 -16.75 40.23 -26.71
CA VAL A 371 -16.40 38.79 -26.66
C VAL A 371 -15.54 38.49 -25.45
N VAL A 372 -14.53 39.30 -25.10
CA VAL A 372 -13.70 39.12 -23.90
C VAL A 372 -14.54 39.15 -22.62
N TRP A 373 -15.49 40.14 -22.53
CA TRP A 373 -16.39 40.19 -21.39
C TRP A 373 -17.35 39.02 -21.31
N LEU A 374 -17.92 38.62 -22.43
CA LEU A 374 -18.81 37.45 -22.52
C LEU A 374 -18.07 36.16 -22.10
N LEU A 375 -16.86 35.97 -22.64
CA LEU A 375 -16.00 34.81 -22.27
C LEU A 375 -15.70 34.81 -20.76
N ALA A 376 -15.38 35.99 -20.18
CA ALA A 376 -15.11 36.13 -18.75
C ALA A 376 -16.32 35.71 -17.90
N ILE A 377 -17.52 36.19 -18.24
CA ILE A 377 -18.75 35.85 -17.51
C ILE A 377 -19.09 34.37 -17.66
N LEU A 378 -19.06 33.83 -18.89
CA LEU A 378 -19.40 32.46 -19.16
C LEU A 378 -18.40 31.48 -18.52
N ALA A 379 -17.09 31.77 -18.53
CA ALA A 379 -16.07 30.95 -17.92
C ALA A 379 -16.24 30.90 -16.40
N VAL A 380 -16.46 32.02 -15.74
CA VAL A 380 -16.68 32.05 -14.28
C VAL A 380 -17.97 31.32 -13.91
N ALA A 381 -19.08 31.61 -14.60
CA ALA A 381 -20.36 30.93 -14.35
C ALA A 381 -20.27 29.42 -14.61
N GLY A 382 -19.60 29.04 -15.70
CA GLY A 382 -19.38 27.62 -16.05
C GLY A 382 -18.56 26.88 -14.99
N LEU A 383 -17.47 27.50 -14.47
CA LEU A 383 -16.68 26.87 -13.40
C LEU A 383 -17.46 26.72 -12.10
N VAL A 384 -18.21 27.71 -11.71
CA VAL A 384 -19.09 27.60 -10.52
C VAL A 384 -20.11 26.49 -10.73
N TYR A 385 -20.74 26.42 -11.88
CA TYR A 385 -21.72 25.38 -12.19
C TYR A 385 -21.09 23.98 -12.19
N LYS A 386 -19.94 23.83 -12.84
CA LYS A 386 -19.22 22.53 -12.90
C LYS A 386 -18.74 22.08 -11.51
N ASN A 387 -18.09 22.98 -10.75
CA ASN A 387 -17.26 22.61 -9.61
C ASN A 387 -17.97 22.69 -8.26
N ALA A 388 -19.10 23.44 -8.16
CA ALA A 388 -19.80 23.58 -6.88
C ALA A 388 -20.41 22.26 -6.36
N THR A 389 -20.90 21.40 -7.25
CA THR A 389 -21.48 20.09 -6.86
C THR A 389 -20.40 19.10 -6.42
N PRO A 390 -19.33 18.83 -7.18
CA PRO A 390 -18.22 17.99 -6.73
C PRO A 390 -17.61 18.48 -5.42
N LEU A 391 -17.40 19.78 -5.26
CA LEU A 391 -16.85 20.32 -4.02
C LEU A 391 -17.76 20.08 -2.79
N ARG A 392 -19.09 20.22 -2.96
CA ARG A 392 -20.03 19.90 -1.88
C ARG A 392 -19.98 18.44 -1.51
N ALA A 393 -19.80 17.55 -2.47
CA ALA A 393 -19.62 16.14 -2.25
C ALA A 393 -18.30 15.85 -1.49
N ILE A 394 -17.17 16.42 -1.93
CA ILE A 394 -15.87 16.26 -1.28
C ILE A 394 -15.87 16.77 0.17
N ASN A 395 -16.54 17.91 0.42
CA ASN A 395 -16.67 18.49 1.75
C ASN A 395 -17.96 18.05 2.46
N GLY A 396 -18.60 16.99 1.97
CA GLY A 396 -19.81 16.38 2.52
C GLY A 396 -19.59 15.69 3.84
N ASN A 397 -20.67 15.08 4.33
CA ASN A 397 -20.70 14.44 5.64
C ASN A 397 -20.49 12.91 5.57
N GLU A 398 -20.27 12.35 4.37
CA GLU A 398 -20.23 10.91 4.12
C GLU A 398 -19.06 10.24 4.86
N ILE A 399 -17.88 10.87 4.86
CA ILE A 399 -16.69 10.37 5.57
C ILE A 399 -16.95 10.34 7.08
N HIS A 400 -17.58 11.39 7.60
CA HIS A 400 -17.94 11.47 9.02
C HIS A 400 -18.99 10.40 9.39
N GLN A 401 -20.02 10.21 8.57
CA GLN A 401 -21.05 9.18 8.78
C GLN A 401 -20.44 7.77 8.77
N TYR A 402 -19.53 7.51 7.82
CA TYR A 402 -18.79 6.25 7.80
C TYR A 402 -17.96 6.03 9.07
N ALA A 403 -17.20 7.04 9.49
CA ALA A 403 -16.38 6.96 10.71
C ALA A 403 -17.25 6.73 11.96
N SER A 404 -18.41 7.38 12.04
CA SER A 404 -19.40 7.17 13.10
C SER A 404 -19.93 5.73 13.11
N LEU A 405 -20.27 5.16 11.94
CA LEU A 405 -20.71 3.76 11.85
C LEU A 405 -19.61 2.79 12.32
N VAL A 406 -18.34 3.09 12.06
CA VAL A 406 -17.22 2.28 12.56
C VAL A 406 -17.11 2.38 14.09
N THR A 407 -17.21 3.60 14.66
CA THR A 407 -17.05 3.81 16.10
C THR A 407 -18.25 3.36 16.94
N GLU A 408 -19.46 3.32 16.35
CA GLU A 408 -20.68 2.79 17.00
C GLU A 408 -20.51 1.32 17.40
N ASN A 409 -19.78 0.52 16.60
CA ASN A 409 -19.58 -0.91 16.85
C ASN A 409 -18.33 -1.23 17.70
N LEU A 410 -17.52 -0.23 18.04
CA LEU A 410 -16.37 -0.45 18.91
C LEU A 410 -16.81 -0.67 20.37
N PRO A 411 -16.22 -1.64 21.08
CA PRO A 411 -16.55 -1.94 22.47
C PRO A 411 -16.51 -0.68 23.37
N PRO A 412 -17.57 -0.36 24.11
CA PRO A 412 -17.62 0.89 24.91
C PRO A 412 -16.56 0.94 26.02
N ALA A 413 -16.12 -0.21 26.52
CA ALA A 413 -15.08 -0.31 27.53
C ALA A 413 -13.67 0.02 27.02
N GLY A 414 -13.51 0.12 25.68
CA GLY A 414 -12.24 0.30 25.01
C GLY A 414 -11.67 -1.00 24.45
N ALA A 415 -10.80 -0.88 23.47
CA ALA A 415 -10.18 -2.01 22.77
C ALA A 415 -8.81 -1.63 22.21
N MET A 416 -8.07 -2.65 21.78
CA MET A 416 -6.94 -2.48 20.85
C MET A 416 -7.47 -2.59 19.42
N VAL A 417 -7.33 -1.52 18.64
CA VAL A 417 -7.89 -1.40 17.29
C VAL A 417 -6.76 -1.52 16.29
N LEU A 418 -6.75 -2.59 15.52
CA LEU A 418 -5.76 -2.89 14.50
C LEU A 418 -6.28 -2.48 13.11
N SER A 419 -5.39 -2.05 12.24
CA SER A 419 -5.68 -1.87 10.82
C SER A 419 -4.43 -2.03 9.98
N ASP A 420 -4.58 -2.68 8.80
CA ASP A 420 -3.55 -2.70 7.76
C ASP A 420 -3.67 -1.48 6.84
N ASP A 421 -4.76 -0.72 6.98
CA ASP A 421 -5.01 0.52 6.27
C ASP A 421 -4.92 1.71 7.24
N PRO A 422 -3.83 2.50 7.19
CA PRO A 422 -3.67 3.67 8.04
C PRO A 422 -4.78 4.71 7.87
N THR A 423 -5.38 4.82 6.68
CA THR A 423 -6.47 5.76 6.42
C THR A 423 -7.68 5.46 7.28
N ARG A 424 -8.12 4.20 7.29
CA ARG A 424 -9.24 3.75 8.16
C ARG A 424 -8.90 3.93 9.64
N LEU A 425 -7.66 3.60 10.02
CA LEU A 425 -7.21 3.73 11.40
C LEU A 425 -7.33 5.18 11.88
N TYR A 426 -6.77 6.13 11.13
CA TYR A 426 -6.77 7.53 11.52
C TYR A 426 -8.14 8.22 11.36
N LEU A 427 -8.98 7.79 10.42
CA LEU A 427 -10.38 8.24 10.36
C LEU A 427 -11.16 7.84 11.62
N THR A 428 -10.98 6.59 12.05
CA THR A 428 -11.58 6.09 13.29
C THR A 428 -11.03 6.83 14.51
N GLU A 429 -9.72 7.10 14.57
CA GLU A 429 -9.11 7.88 15.66
C GLU A 429 -9.65 9.31 15.68
N ALA A 430 -9.81 9.96 14.52
CA ALA A 430 -10.38 11.31 14.42
C ALA A 430 -11.82 11.37 14.97
N GLU A 431 -12.63 10.36 14.69
CA GLU A 431 -14.00 10.29 15.21
C GLU A 431 -14.01 10.02 16.71
N LEU A 432 -13.19 9.08 17.20
CA LEU A 432 -13.06 8.82 18.63
C LEU A 432 -12.57 10.04 19.41
N VAL A 433 -11.68 10.84 18.82
CA VAL A 433 -11.24 12.13 19.39
C VAL A 433 -12.41 13.11 19.47
N ARG A 434 -13.20 13.21 18.40
CA ARG A 434 -14.40 14.07 18.36
C ARG A 434 -15.42 13.67 19.42
N GLU A 435 -15.63 12.36 19.62
CA GLU A 435 -16.51 11.81 20.63
C GLU A 435 -15.94 11.90 22.07
N GLY A 436 -14.68 12.25 22.24
CA GLY A 436 -14.00 12.27 23.53
C GLY A 436 -13.65 10.88 24.10
N ARG A 437 -13.71 9.83 23.27
CA ARG A 437 -13.51 8.43 23.65
C ARG A 437 -12.10 7.89 23.31
N ALA A 438 -11.27 8.65 22.60
CA ALA A 438 -9.99 8.18 22.06
C ALA A 438 -9.05 7.55 23.11
N ASN A 439 -9.06 8.04 24.36
CA ASN A 439 -8.21 7.52 25.43
C ASN A 439 -8.54 6.06 25.85
N ASN A 440 -9.71 5.57 25.51
CA ASN A 440 -10.12 4.20 25.83
C ASN A 440 -9.51 3.19 24.84
N TYR A 441 -9.13 3.64 23.65
CA TYR A 441 -8.67 2.78 22.58
C TYR A 441 -7.18 2.92 22.33
N LEU A 442 -6.54 1.82 21.93
CA LEU A 442 -5.16 1.79 21.48
C LEU A 442 -5.15 1.51 19.98
N MET A 443 -4.86 2.55 19.19
CA MET A 443 -4.82 2.46 17.73
C MET A 443 -3.49 1.84 17.30
N LEU A 444 -3.52 0.74 16.53
CA LEU A 444 -2.37 -0.06 16.13
C LEU A 444 -2.27 -0.16 14.62
N ASP A 445 -1.23 0.43 14.06
CA ASP A 445 -0.83 0.21 12.68
C ASP A 445 -0.10 -1.13 12.57
N THR A 446 -0.72 -2.12 11.94
CA THR A 446 -0.17 -3.47 11.81
C THR A 446 1.06 -3.52 10.92
N SER A 447 1.19 -2.60 9.95
CA SER A 447 2.38 -2.50 9.12
C SER A 447 3.64 -2.13 9.91
N SER A 448 3.45 -1.44 11.03
CA SER A 448 4.50 -1.01 11.94
C SER A 448 4.83 -2.02 13.05
N LEU A 449 3.95 -3.00 13.33
CA LEU A 449 4.18 -4.01 14.37
C LEU A 449 5.46 -4.84 14.21
N PRO A 450 5.96 -5.17 12.99
CA PRO A 450 7.25 -5.85 12.88
C PRO A 450 8.45 -5.01 13.33
N ILE A 451 8.29 -3.71 13.59
CA ILE A 451 9.37 -2.76 13.88
C ILE A 451 9.57 -2.64 15.40
N PRO A 452 10.74 -3.03 15.98
CA PRO A 452 10.98 -2.98 17.43
C PRO A 452 10.83 -1.58 18.05
N GLN A 453 11.14 -0.52 17.29
CA GLN A 453 11.00 0.87 17.72
C GLN A 453 9.55 1.26 17.97
N TYR A 454 8.63 0.70 17.17
CA TYR A 454 7.19 0.92 17.35
C TYR A 454 6.71 0.39 18.71
N HIS A 455 7.18 -0.79 19.13
CA HIS A 455 6.86 -1.34 20.44
C HIS A 455 7.38 -0.48 21.58
N ARG A 456 8.58 0.09 21.44
CA ARG A 456 9.13 1.03 22.45
C ARG A 456 8.32 2.31 22.52
N TYR A 457 7.85 2.83 21.37
CA TYR A 457 6.96 3.98 21.31
C TYR A 457 5.62 3.65 21.99
N LEU A 458 4.99 2.52 21.66
CA LEU A 458 3.74 2.09 22.27
C LEU A 458 3.87 1.93 23.79
N HIS A 459 4.95 1.29 24.25
CA HIS A 459 5.21 1.15 25.67
C HIS A 459 5.40 2.50 26.37
N LYS A 460 6.14 3.43 25.76
CA LYS A 460 6.36 4.78 26.31
C LYS A 460 5.04 5.56 26.43
N LYS A 461 4.17 5.44 25.44
CA LYS A 461 2.89 6.17 25.38
C LYS A 461 1.80 5.51 26.24
N TRP A 462 1.78 4.16 26.30
CA TRP A 462 0.80 3.37 27.04
C TRP A 462 1.43 2.24 27.85
N PRO A 463 2.22 2.54 28.88
CA PRO A 463 2.99 1.53 29.63
C PRO A 463 2.11 0.45 30.29
N GLN A 464 0.88 0.77 30.65
CA GLN A 464 -0.06 -0.17 31.28
C GLN A 464 -0.76 -1.09 30.27
N LYS A 465 -1.05 -0.59 29.05
CA LYS A 465 -1.74 -1.36 28.00
C LYS A 465 -0.77 -2.14 27.12
N TRP A 466 0.46 -1.64 26.94
CA TRP A 466 1.45 -2.25 26.05
C TRP A 466 2.73 -2.58 26.83
N PRO A 467 2.92 -3.84 27.29
CA PRO A 467 4.14 -4.25 27.97
C PRO A 467 5.34 -4.21 27.04
N LEU A 468 6.54 -3.95 27.60
CA LEU A 468 7.77 -3.97 26.82
C LEU A 468 8.23 -5.43 26.60
N LEU A 469 7.81 -6.01 25.49
CA LEU A 469 8.12 -7.39 25.11
C LEU A 469 9.35 -7.51 24.19
N VAL A 470 9.96 -6.36 23.86
CA VAL A 470 11.09 -6.28 22.92
C VAL A 470 12.33 -5.82 23.66
N SER A 471 13.46 -6.53 23.46
CA SER A 471 14.74 -6.16 24.04
C SER A 471 15.16 -4.75 23.61
N PRO A 472 15.73 -3.92 24.49
CA PRO A 472 16.24 -2.59 24.14
C PRO A 472 17.29 -2.60 23.01
N SER A 473 18.05 -3.67 22.88
CA SER A 473 19.10 -3.84 21.87
C SER A 473 18.61 -4.43 20.54
N GLN A 474 17.36 -4.90 20.48
CA GLN A 474 16.82 -5.55 19.27
C GLN A 474 16.64 -4.52 18.16
N LYS A 475 17.29 -4.77 17.02
CA LYS A 475 17.19 -3.96 15.79
C LYS A 475 16.44 -4.69 14.67
N ASP A 476 16.51 -6.01 14.64
CA ASP A 476 15.91 -6.83 13.60
C ASP A 476 14.39 -6.85 13.74
N ARG A 477 13.71 -6.96 12.60
CA ARG A 477 12.25 -7.08 12.56
C ARG A 477 11.77 -8.29 13.34
N LEU A 478 10.65 -8.14 14.01
CA LEU A 478 10.02 -9.23 14.76
C LEU A 478 9.46 -10.28 13.79
N ASN A 479 9.61 -11.54 14.20
CA ASN A 479 9.04 -12.66 13.46
C ASN A 479 7.50 -12.60 13.50
N PRO A 480 6.81 -12.78 12.37
CA PRO A 480 5.35 -12.76 12.29
C PRO A 480 4.65 -13.73 13.25
N LEU A 481 5.16 -14.95 13.42
CA LEU A 481 4.62 -15.93 14.38
C LEU A 481 4.78 -15.47 15.83
N GLY A 482 5.89 -14.80 16.14
CA GLY A 482 6.12 -14.17 17.44
C GLY A 482 5.14 -13.03 17.71
N LEU A 483 4.84 -12.21 16.69
CA LEU A 483 3.81 -11.16 16.77
C LEU A 483 2.42 -11.73 17.00
N ALA A 484 2.05 -12.80 16.28
CA ALA A 484 0.78 -13.49 16.49
C ALA A 484 0.65 -14.07 17.92
N ALA A 485 1.74 -14.59 18.46
CA ALA A 485 1.78 -15.07 19.84
C ALA A 485 1.62 -13.94 20.86
N MET A 486 2.29 -12.81 20.62
CA MET A 486 2.17 -11.61 21.44
C MET A 486 0.76 -11.05 21.43
N LEU A 487 0.13 -10.92 20.27
CA LEU A 487 -1.26 -10.47 20.17
C LEU A 487 -2.21 -11.44 20.87
N ALA A 488 -1.95 -12.75 20.80
CA ALA A 488 -2.76 -13.76 21.52
C ALA A 488 -2.63 -13.60 23.04
N MET A 489 -1.46 -13.19 23.53
CA MET A 489 -1.26 -12.89 24.96
C MET A 489 -1.98 -11.60 25.35
N LEU A 490 -1.87 -10.54 24.57
CA LEU A 490 -2.53 -9.26 24.80
C LEU A 490 -4.06 -9.39 24.71
N GLY A 491 -4.57 -10.25 23.82
CA GLY A 491 -6.00 -10.55 23.65
C GLY A 491 -6.64 -11.30 24.80
N GLN A 492 -5.86 -11.84 25.77
CA GLN A 492 -6.42 -12.45 26.98
C GLN A 492 -6.98 -11.39 27.96
N SER A 493 -6.41 -10.18 27.94
CA SER A 493 -6.80 -9.08 28.84
C SER A 493 -7.43 -7.89 28.14
N ASN A 494 -7.39 -7.84 26.82
CA ASN A 494 -7.92 -6.74 26.01
C ASN A 494 -8.76 -7.31 24.87
N GLU A 495 -9.80 -6.59 24.50
CA GLU A 495 -10.51 -6.90 23.26
C GLU A 495 -9.71 -6.42 22.06
N LEU A 496 -9.56 -7.28 21.06
CA LEU A 496 -8.83 -6.96 19.82
C LEU A 496 -9.84 -6.78 18.70
N CYS A 497 -9.89 -5.57 18.15
CA CYS A 497 -10.72 -5.23 16.99
C CYS A 497 -9.86 -4.99 15.77
N TYR A 498 -10.32 -5.38 14.61
CA TYR A 498 -9.63 -5.18 13.35
C TYR A 498 -10.53 -4.40 12.38
N LEU A 499 -10.04 -3.28 11.84
CA LEU A 499 -10.81 -2.46 10.89
C LEU A 499 -10.68 -2.96 9.46
N HIS A 500 -9.49 -3.31 9.05
CA HIS A 500 -9.21 -3.82 7.71
C HIS A 500 -8.19 -4.94 7.80
N PRO A 501 -8.66 -6.17 8.05
CA PRO A 501 -7.77 -7.31 8.10
C PRO A 501 -7.31 -7.66 6.68
N SER A 502 -6.00 -7.80 6.53
CA SER A 502 -5.39 -8.44 5.38
C SER A 502 -4.94 -9.85 5.74
N PHE A 503 -4.20 -10.49 4.84
CA PHE A 503 -3.59 -11.78 5.16
C PHE A 503 -2.39 -11.57 6.07
N GLY A 504 -2.15 -12.55 6.89
CA GLY A 504 -0.97 -12.56 7.70
C GLY A 504 -0.96 -13.76 8.64
N ASP A 505 0.21 -14.02 9.24
CA ASP A 505 0.40 -15.13 10.18
C ASP A 505 -0.42 -14.98 11.47
N TYR A 506 -1.08 -13.84 11.67
CA TYR A 506 -2.01 -13.64 12.80
C TYR A 506 -3.15 -14.66 12.76
N PHE A 507 -3.68 -14.96 11.56
CA PHE A 507 -4.79 -15.88 11.37
C PHE A 507 -4.43 -17.36 11.50
N GLU A 508 -3.17 -17.70 11.75
CA GLU A 508 -2.78 -18.99 12.29
C GLU A 508 -3.25 -19.22 13.74
N ARG A 509 -3.67 -18.15 14.42
CA ARG A 509 -4.12 -18.17 15.82
C ARG A 509 -5.49 -17.58 16.05
N PHE A 510 -5.98 -16.75 15.13
CA PHE A 510 -7.22 -16.00 15.26
C PHE A 510 -8.17 -16.26 14.10
N TYR A 511 -9.45 -16.11 14.38
CA TYR A 511 -10.49 -15.91 13.37
C TYR A 511 -11.17 -14.56 13.61
N LEU A 512 -11.93 -14.10 12.63
CA LEU A 512 -12.61 -12.82 12.63
C LEU A 512 -14.11 -13.03 12.83
N GLU A 513 -14.66 -12.34 13.80
CA GLU A 513 -16.09 -12.27 14.06
C GLU A 513 -16.61 -10.91 13.59
N PRO A 514 -17.52 -10.82 12.60
CA PRO A 514 -17.96 -9.56 12.05
C PRO A 514 -18.95 -8.84 12.98
N HIS A 515 -18.72 -7.56 13.21
CA HIS A 515 -19.61 -6.62 13.89
C HIS A 515 -19.78 -5.38 13.01
N GLY A 516 -20.61 -5.46 11.98
CA GLY A 516 -20.79 -4.41 10.97
C GLY A 516 -19.52 -4.13 10.17
N LEU A 517 -18.93 -2.95 10.39
CA LEU A 517 -17.71 -2.52 9.70
C LEU A 517 -16.41 -2.89 10.42
N ILE A 518 -16.49 -3.49 11.60
CA ILE A 518 -15.33 -3.95 12.36
C ILE A 518 -15.35 -5.47 12.51
N TYR A 519 -14.20 -6.03 12.86
CA TYR A 519 -14.05 -7.46 13.14
C TYR A 519 -13.43 -7.64 14.52
N VAL A 520 -14.02 -8.47 15.35
CA VAL A 520 -13.42 -8.86 16.63
C VAL A 520 -12.54 -10.09 16.40
N MET A 521 -11.28 -10.01 16.82
CA MET A 521 -10.32 -11.11 16.72
C MET A 521 -10.52 -12.08 17.88
N LYS A 522 -10.98 -13.27 17.58
CA LYS A 522 -11.12 -14.37 18.54
C LYS A 522 -10.07 -15.44 18.28
N THR A 523 -9.59 -16.10 19.34
CA THR A 523 -8.62 -17.20 19.19
C THR A 523 -9.28 -18.44 18.63
N LEU A 524 -8.61 -19.08 17.64
CA LEU A 524 -9.09 -20.33 17.07
C LEU A 524 -9.19 -21.43 18.16
N PRO A 525 -10.29 -22.16 18.20
CA PRO A 525 -10.42 -23.33 19.07
C PRO A 525 -9.31 -24.34 18.79
N ARG A 526 -8.67 -24.83 19.86
CA ARG A 526 -7.51 -25.73 19.71
C ARG A 526 -7.87 -27.15 19.23
N ASP A 527 -9.11 -27.55 19.47
CA ASP A 527 -9.65 -28.89 19.19
C ASP A 527 -10.25 -29.04 17.80
N THR A 528 -10.60 -27.93 17.16
CA THR A 528 -11.24 -27.95 15.84
C THR A 528 -10.43 -27.21 14.77
N LEU A 529 -9.70 -26.16 15.14
CA LEU A 529 -9.06 -25.20 14.26
C LEU A 529 -10.07 -24.53 13.28
N LEU A 530 -11.35 -24.59 13.60
CA LEU A 530 -12.41 -23.98 12.82
C LEU A 530 -13.07 -22.85 13.62
N PRO A 531 -13.38 -21.71 12.95
CA PRO A 531 -14.25 -20.71 13.57
C PRO A 531 -15.60 -21.35 13.89
N PRO A 532 -16.20 -21.08 15.06
CA PRO A 532 -17.56 -21.50 15.32
C PRO A 532 -18.53 -20.77 14.37
N PRO A 533 -19.68 -21.37 14.01
CA PRO A 533 -20.67 -20.65 13.22
C PRO A 533 -21.19 -19.45 14.00
N PRO A 534 -21.56 -18.33 13.34
CA PRO A 534 -22.08 -17.14 14.00
C PRO A 534 -23.34 -17.48 14.80
N GLY A 535 -23.38 -16.98 16.05
CA GLY A 535 -24.54 -17.16 16.93
C GLY A 535 -25.73 -16.32 16.45
N LYS A 536 -26.96 -16.71 16.88
CA LYS A 536 -28.19 -15.99 16.50
C LYS A 536 -28.17 -14.52 16.93
N ASP A 537 -27.58 -14.22 18.07
CA ASP A 537 -27.50 -12.84 18.57
C ASP A 537 -26.57 -12.00 17.67
N LEU A 538 -25.44 -12.55 17.23
CA LEU A 538 -24.52 -11.91 16.30
C LEU A 538 -25.16 -11.68 14.93
N LEU A 539 -25.94 -12.66 14.44
CA LEU A 539 -26.69 -12.52 13.18
C LEU A 539 -27.70 -11.38 13.28
N ALA A 540 -28.48 -11.33 14.35
CA ALA A 540 -29.47 -10.26 14.56
C ALA A 540 -28.83 -8.88 14.74
N GLU A 541 -27.69 -8.80 15.45
CA GLU A 541 -26.91 -7.56 15.61
C GLU A 541 -26.44 -7.01 14.27
N ASN A 542 -25.81 -7.85 13.43
CA ASN A 542 -25.32 -7.44 12.12
C ASN A 542 -26.46 -7.09 11.16
N GLU A 543 -27.56 -7.82 11.17
CA GLU A 543 -28.73 -7.51 10.37
C GLU A 543 -29.30 -6.12 10.72
N ALA A 544 -29.47 -5.85 12.01
CA ALA A 544 -29.92 -4.54 12.48
C ALA A 544 -28.95 -3.42 12.10
N PHE A 545 -27.63 -3.68 12.20
CA PHE A 545 -26.61 -2.75 11.79
C PHE A 545 -26.70 -2.41 10.30
N TRP A 546 -26.76 -3.42 9.44
CA TRP A 546 -26.77 -3.20 7.99
C TRP A 546 -28.02 -2.52 7.50
N ILE A 547 -29.18 -2.80 8.10
CA ILE A 547 -30.44 -2.08 7.83
C ILE A 547 -30.29 -0.59 8.22
N ALA A 548 -29.72 -0.30 9.38
CA ALA A 548 -29.49 1.07 9.82
C ALA A 548 -28.45 1.79 8.96
N ALA A 549 -27.35 1.11 8.59
CA ALA A 549 -26.30 1.64 7.73
C ALA A 549 -26.82 1.95 6.32
N GLN A 550 -27.70 1.10 5.77
CA GLN A 550 -28.34 1.34 4.46
C GLN A 550 -29.04 2.69 4.46
N GLN A 551 -29.91 2.93 5.45
CA GLN A 551 -30.71 4.15 5.53
C GLN A 551 -29.88 5.41 5.87
N LYS A 552 -28.85 5.28 6.71
CA LYS A 552 -28.07 6.42 7.19
C LYS A 552 -26.99 6.86 6.19
N THR A 553 -26.37 5.92 5.48
CA THR A 553 -25.13 6.19 4.75
C THR A 553 -25.07 5.53 3.37
N LEU A 554 -25.39 4.22 3.26
CA LEU A 554 -25.12 3.46 2.03
C LEU A 554 -25.95 3.95 0.87
N ASP A 555 -27.24 4.31 1.06
CA ASP A 555 -28.08 4.89 0.00
C ASP A 555 -27.51 6.20 -0.53
N SER A 556 -26.94 7.04 0.34
CA SER A 556 -26.28 8.29 -0.06
C SER A 556 -25.01 8.02 -0.86
N VAL A 557 -24.20 7.06 -0.40
CA VAL A 557 -22.93 6.66 -1.04
C VAL A 557 -23.23 6.03 -2.40
N GLU A 558 -24.18 5.11 -2.49
CA GLU A 558 -24.56 4.46 -3.75
C GLU A 558 -25.04 5.49 -4.80
N ASN A 559 -25.93 6.40 -4.40
CA ASN A 559 -26.43 7.47 -5.28
C ASN A 559 -25.33 8.44 -5.72
N ALA A 560 -24.27 8.60 -4.94
CA ALA A 560 -23.13 9.45 -5.29
C ALA A 560 -22.12 8.75 -6.22
N ILE A 561 -21.95 7.42 -6.09
CA ILE A 561 -21.08 6.61 -6.97
C ILE A 561 -21.67 6.52 -8.38
N VAL A 562 -23.00 6.31 -8.50
CA VAL A 562 -23.66 6.24 -9.80
C VAL A 562 -23.84 7.65 -10.33
N PRO A 563 -23.03 8.12 -11.32
CA PRO A 563 -23.26 9.42 -11.91
C PRO A 563 -24.62 9.39 -12.59
N PRO A 564 -25.50 10.38 -12.34
CA PRO A 564 -26.77 10.45 -13.05
C PRO A 564 -26.49 10.41 -14.55
N SER A 565 -27.12 9.47 -15.24
CA SER A 565 -26.83 9.11 -16.63
C SER A 565 -26.81 10.35 -17.53
N LEU A 566 -25.60 10.71 -18.02
CA LEU A 566 -25.40 11.71 -19.07
C LEU A 566 -25.89 11.20 -20.45
N ASN A 567 -26.47 10.02 -20.51
CA ASN A 567 -26.98 9.40 -21.75
C ASN A 567 -28.13 10.18 -22.39
N ALA A 568 -28.76 11.13 -21.66
CA ALA A 568 -29.73 12.06 -22.21
C ALA A 568 -29.58 13.44 -21.57
N PRO A 569 -28.62 14.29 -22.02
CA PRO A 569 -28.48 15.64 -21.49
C PRO A 569 -29.77 16.45 -21.75
N GLU A 570 -30.46 16.80 -20.67
CA GLU A 570 -31.76 17.50 -20.73
C GLU A 570 -31.58 18.99 -20.96
N THR A 571 -30.56 19.60 -20.36
CA THR A 571 -30.34 21.05 -20.42
C THR A 571 -29.34 21.46 -21.51
N PHE A 572 -29.48 22.69 -22.04
CA PHE A 572 -28.53 23.27 -22.99
C PHE A 572 -27.09 23.27 -22.44
N VAL A 573 -26.93 23.52 -21.15
CA VAL A 573 -25.60 23.55 -20.51
C VAL A 573 -24.98 22.14 -20.44
N GLN A 574 -25.76 21.12 -20.10
CA GLN A 574 -25.29 19.73 -20.11
C GLN A 574 -24.89 19.29 -21.53
N LYS A 575 -25.69 19.65 -22.56
CA LYS A 575 -25.34 19.39 -23.96
C LYS A 575 -24.04 20.07 -24.36
N ALA A 576 -23.82 21.32 -23.93
CA ALA A 576 -22.59 22.06 -24.19
C ALA A 576 -21.36 21.44 -23.49
N LEU A 577 -21.50 20.97 -22.23
CA LEU A 577 -20.42 20.30 -21.50
C LEU A 577 -20.04 18.95 -22.13
N VAL A 578 -21.05 18.17 -22.57
CA VAL A 578 -20.80 16.92 -23.30
C VAL A 578 -20.13 17.20 -24.65
N TRP A 579 -20.58 18.24 -25.38
CA TRP A 579 -19.95 18.63 -26.63
C TRP A 579 -18.50 19.14 -26.48
N LEU A 580 -18.19 19.79 -25.34
CA LEU A 580 -16.85 20.25 -25.00
C LEU A 580 -15.96 19.15 -24.41
N ASP A 581 -16.45 17.92 -24.29
CA ASP A 581 -15.76 16.77 -23.69
C ASP A 581 -15.24 17.11 -22.27
N VAL A 582 -16.08 17.77 -21.49
CA VAL A 582 -15.76 18.11 -20.09
C VAL A 582 -16.21 16.96 -19.22
N PRO A 583 -15.28 16.17 -18.66
CA PRO A 583 -15.61 14.99 -17.85
C PRO A 583 -16.38 15.40 -16.59
N ARG A 584 -17.36 14.59 -16.22
CA ARG A 584 -17.99 14.67 -14.91
C ARG A 584 -17.22 13.76 -13.99
N GLU A 585 -16.57 14.36 -12.98
CA GLU A 585 -15.78 13.59 -12.03
C GLU A 585 -16.69 12.75 -11.12
N PRO A 586 -16.36 11.48 -10.88
CA PRO A 586 -17.04 10.67 -9.88
C PRO A 586 -16.79 11.26 -8.49
N ASP A 587 -17.71 11.02 -7.56
CA ASP A 587 -17.46 11.33 -6.16
C ASP A 587 -16.40 10.39 -5.59
N MET A 588 -15.19 10.91 -5.42
CA MET A 588 -14.06 10.14 -4.93
C MET A 588 -14.25 9.63 -3.49
N ASN A 589 -14.89 10.43 -2.62
CA ASN A 589 -15.18 10.02 -1.25
C ASN A 589 -16.17 8.85 -1.25
N ALA A 590 -17.28 8.99 -1.96
CA ALA A 590 -18.27 7.93 -2.09
C ALA A 590 -17.66 6.66 -2.70
N THR A 591 -16.81 6.79 -3.72
CA THR A 591 -16.13 5.66 -4.35
C THR A 591 -15.23 4.90 -3.36
N VAL A 592 -14.41 5.61 -2.58
CA VAL A 592 -13.53 4.98 -1.57
C VAL A 592 -14.36 4.35 -0.45
N LEU A 593 -15.38 5.05 0.05
CA LEU A 593 -16.27 4.50 1.08
C LEU A 593 -17.07 3.31 0.58
N GLY A 594 -17.52 3.36 -0.69
CA GLY A 594 -18.17 2.23 -1.35
C GLY A 594 -17.29 0.98 -1.39
N ILE A 595 -16.00 1.13 -1.74
CA ILE A 595 -15.04 0.03 -1.69
C ILE A 595 -14.90 -0.53 -0.28
N TYR A 596 -14.87 0.33 0.75
CA TYR A 596 -14.77 -0.09 2.13
C TYR A 596 -15.98 -0.90 2.59
N CYS A 597 -17.18 -0.38 2.34
CA CYS A 597 -18.43 -1.03 2.71
C CYS A 597 -18.68 -2.30 1.90
N SER A 598 -18.37 -2.29 0.60
CA SER A 598 -18.53 -3.43 -0.30
C SER A 598 -17.79 -4.68 0.20
N ARG A 599 -16.55 -4.51 0.68
CA ARG A 599 -15.77 -5.61 1.24
C ARG A 599 -16.40 -6.19 2.52
N SER A 600 -16.91 -5.34 3.39
CA SER A 600 -17.55 -5.80 4.63
C SER A 600 -18.89 -6.46 4.38
N LEU A 601 -19.65 -5.99 3.38
CA LEU A 601 -20.89 -6.62 2.92
C LEU A 601 -20.64 -7.98 2.25
N ASP A 602 -19.57 -8.10 1.46
CA ASP A 602 -19.19 -9.40 0.90
C ASP A 602 -18.85 -10.41 2.01
N PHE A 603 -18.07 -9.98 3.00
CA PHE A 603 -17.77 -10.82 4.17
C PHE A 603 -19.06 -11.24 4.90
N TRP A 604 -19.95 -10.30 5.13
CA TRP A 604 -21.23 -10.59 5.74
C TRP A 604 -22.09 -11.54 4.93
N GLY A 605 -22.12 -11.36 3.60
CA GLY A 605 -22.81 -12.26 2.67
C GLY A 605 -22.32 -13.69 2.75
N VAL A 606 -21.00 -13.90 2.85
CA VAL A 606 -20.39 -15.24 3.03
C VAL A 606 -20.81 -15.86 4.38
N GLU A 607 -20.85 -15.08 5.47
CA GLU A 607 -21.32 -15.60 6.75
C GLU A 607 -22.81 -16.00 6.73
N LEU A 608 -23.66 -15.21 6.07
CA LEU A 608 -25.06 -15.55 5.85
C LEU A 608 -25.21 -16.81 4.99
N GLU A 609 -24.43 -16.94 3.91
CA GLU A 609 -24.46 -18.11 3.05
C GLU A 609 -24.07 -19.39 3.79
N ARG A 610 -23.07 -19.33 4.66
CA ARG A 610 -22.65 -20.42 5.54
C ARG A 610 -23.69 -20.85 6.57
N THR A 611 -24.56 -19.94 6.98
CA THR A 611 -25.68 -20.25 7.86
C THR A 611 -26.95 -20.72 7.14
N GLY A 612 -26.93 -20.71 5.80
CA GLY A 612 -28.08 -21.14 4.97
C GLY A 612 -29.06 -20.01 4.63
N GLU A 613 -28.78 -18.77 5.03
CA GLU A 613 -29.59 -17.58 4.74
C GLU A 613 -29.33 -17.06 3.31
N LEU A 614 -29.54 -17.92 2.30
CA LEU A 614 -29.12 -17.69 0.92
C LEU A 614 -29.71 -16.42 0.28
N THR A 615 -30.96 -16.06 0.65
CA THR A 615 -31.62 -14.88 0.10
C THR A 615 -30.98 -13.60 0.65
N ASN A 616 -30.72 -13.57 1.96
CA ASN A 616 -30.09 -12.43 2.61
C ASN A 616 -28.63 -12.28 2.17
N ALA A 617 -27.92 -13.39 1.95
CA ALA A 617 -26.59 -13.42 1.37
C ALA A 617 -26.56 -12.78 -0.03
N ALA A 618 -27.52 -13.16 -0.90
CA ALA A 618 -27.63 -12.58 -2.25
C ALA A 618 -27.83 -11.05 -2.18
N MET A 619 -28.66 -10.56 -1.27
CA MET A 619 -28.88 -9.13 -1.09
C MET A 619 -27.58 -8.41 -0.65
N ALA A 620 -26.85 -9.01 0.27
CA ALA A 620 -25.56 -8.46 0.72
C ALA A 620 -24.55 -8.37 -0.43
N PHE A 621 -24.41 -9.41 -1.25
CA PHE A 621 -23.53 -9.40 -2.44
C PHE A 621 -23.99 -8.38 -3.48
N GLN A 622 -25.29 -8.26 -3.72
CA GLN A 622 -25.84 -7.26 -4.66
C GLN A 622 -25.55 -5.84 -4.18
N THR A 623 -25.75 -5.55 -2.89
CA THR A 623 -25.40 -4.25 -2.34
C THR A 623 -23.90 -3.99 -2.38
N ALA A 624 -23.09 -5.02 -2.12
CA ALA A 624 -21.62 -4.92 -2.28
C ALA A 624 -21.21 -4.52 -3.70
N LEU A 625 -21.87 -5.09 -4.72
CA LEU A 625 -21.64 -4.77 -6.13
C LEU A 625 -22.18 -3.39 -6.52
N ALA A 626 -23.30 -2.95 -5.96
CA ALA A 626 -23.83 -1.61 -6.20
C ALA A 626 -22.86 -0.54 -5.68
N LEU A 627 -22.23 -0.77 -4.51
CA LEU A 627 -21.24 0.11 -3.91
C LEU A 627 -19.86 0.03 -4.60
N ASN A 628 -19.51 -1.12 -5.17
CA ASN A 628 -18.26 -1.32 -5.87
C ASN A 628 -18.39 -2.34 -6.99
N THR A 629 -18.68 -1.89 -8.18
CA THR A 629 -18.81 -2.75 -9.39
C THR A 629 -17.54 -3.53 -9.74
N ASN A 630 -16.38 -3.14 -9.18
CA ASN A 630 -15.10 -3.84 -9.35
C ASN A 630 -14.85 -4.90 -8.27
N ASN A 631 -15.83 -5.20 -7.42
CA ASN A 631 -15.73 -6.28 -6.44
C ASN A 631 -16.00 -7.64 -7.12
N VAL A 632 -14.95 -8.17 -7.75
CA VAL A 632 -15.02 -9.46 -8.46
C VAL A 632 -15.33 -10.64 -7.53
N VAL A 633 -14.98 -10.54 -6.26
CA VAL A 633 -15.25 -11.59 -5.25
C VAL A 633 -16.74 -11.64 -4.95
N ALA A 634 -17.38 -10.49 -4.71
CA ALA A 634 -18.82 -10.41 -4.51
C ALA A 634 -19.60 -10.92 -5.75
N GLN A 635 -19.09 -10.70 -6.97
CA GLN A 635 -19.69 -11.24 -8.19
C GLN A 635 -19.59 -12.76 -8.23
N ILE A 636 -18.42 -13.33 -7.93
CA ILE A 636 -18.20 -14.78 -7.86
C ILE A 636 -19.12 -15.41 -6.81
N ASN A 637 -19.21 -14.82 -5.62
CA ASN A 637 -20.06 -15.29 -4.54
C ASN A 637 -21.54 -15.20 -4.90
N LEU A 638 -21.99 -14.12 -5.57
CA LEU A 638 -23.38 -13.97 -6.02
C LEU A 638 -23.76 -15.01 -7.08
N ASP A 639 -22.88 -15.26 -8.03
CA ASP A 639 -23.08 -16.29 -9.06
C ASP A 639 -23.18 -17.68 -8.42
N PHE A 640 -22.30 -17.98 -7.46
CA PHE A 640 -22.31 -19.22 -6.70
C PHE A 640 -23.56 -19.33 -5.81
N ASN A 641 -23.96 -18.26 -5.13
CA ASN A 641 -25.21 -18.21 -4.36
C ASN A 641 -26.43 -18.55 -5.23
N GLY A 642 -26.47 -18.08 -6.48
CA GLY A 642 -27.47 -18.43 -7.45
C GLY A 642 -27.57 -19.95 -7.65
N THR A 643 -26.43 -20.61 -7.83
CA THR A 643 -26.32 -22.06 -7.97
C THR A 643 -26.89 -22.80 -6.74
N LEU A 644 -26.58 -22.32 -5.54
CA LEU A 644 -27.12 -22.90 -4.29
C LEU A 644 -28.63 -22.71 -4.16
N ARG A 645 -29.16 -21.53 -4.52
CA ARG A 645 -30.59 -21.23 -4.46
C ARG A 645 -31.42 -22.05 -5.46
N GLU A 646 -30.82 -22.39 -6.60
CA GLU A 646 -31.42 -23.30 -7.59
C GLU A 646 -31.38 -24.78 -7.15
N GLY A 647 -30.73 -25.07 -6.01
CA GLY A 647 -30.58 -26.44 -5.50
C GLY A 647 -29.61 -27.30 -6.30
N GLN A 648 -28.76 -26.69 -7.09
CA GLN A 648 -27.72 -27.40 -7.84
C GLN A 648 -26.62 -27.87 -6.88
N ARG A 649 -26.05 -29.05 -7.17
CA ARG A 649 -24.94 -29.57 -6.37
C ARG A 649 -23.64 -28.85 -6.73
N PRO A 650 -22.95 -28.22 -5.77
CA PRO A 650 -21.64 -27.62 -6.01
C PRO A 650 -20.60 -28.65 -6.47
N VAL A 651 -19.78 -28.26 -7.42
CA VAL A 651 -18.68 -29.09 -7.94
C VAL A 651 -17.39 -28.28 -7.90
N VAL A 652 -16.29 -28.92 -7.52
CA VAL A 652 -14.96 -28.29 -7.60
C VAL A 652 -14.40 -28.47 -8.99
N ASP A 653 -14.26 -27.38 -9.72
CA ASP A 653 -13.59 -27.36 -11.02
C ASP A 653 -12.38 -26.41 -10.97
N PRO A 654 -11.16 -26.94 -10.91
CA PRO A 654 -9.94 -26.11 -10.87
C PRO A 654 -9.79 -25.21 -12.12
N SER A 655 -10.40 -25.55 -13.25
CA SER A 655 -10.33 -24.73 -14.47
C SER A 655 -11.11 -23.42 -14.35
N HIS A 656 -12.06 -23.35 -13.43
CA HIS A 656 -12.80 -22.12 -13.12
C HIS A 656 -11.94 -21.05 -12.42
N VAL A 657 -10.84 -21.46 -11.78
CA VAL A 657 -9.95 -20.53 -11.08
C VAL A 657 -8.92 -19.98 -12.07
N SER A 658 -9.33 -18.99 -12.86
CA SER A 658 -8.46 -18.29 -13.80
C SER A 658 -8.24 -16.84 -13.41
N LEU A 659 -7.08 -16.27 -13.78
CA LEU A 659 -6.77 -14.86 -13.57
C LEU A 659 -7.76 -13.93 -14.29
N ASP A 660 -8.30 -14.35 -15.42
CA ASP A 660 -9.30 -13.57 -16.16
C ASP A 660 -10.57 -13.32 -15.34
N ARG A 661 -10.96 -14.25 -14.47
CA ARG A 661 -12.10 -14.09 -13.55
C ARG A 661 -11.79 -13.18 -12.36
N LEU A 662 -10.52 -12.91 -12.08
CA LEU A 662 -10.09 -11.98 -11.03
C LEU A 662 -10.01 -10.53 -11.51
N GLY A 663 -10.36 -10.24 -12.78
CA GLY A 663 -10.41 -8.90 -13.34
C GLY A 663 -9.04 -8.21 -13.32
N LYS A 664 -8.93 -7.11 -12.59
CA LYS A 664 -7.68 -6.33 -12.47
C LYS A 664 -6.64 -6.90 -11.49
N PHE A 665 -6.98 -7.96 -10.76
CA PHE A 665 -6.09 -8.50 -9.73
C PHE A 665 -5.13 -9.52 -10.32
N ASP A 666 -3.88 -9.41 -9.94
CA ASP A 666 -2.78 -10.28 -10.39
C ASP A 666 -2.70 -11.60 -9.63
N SER A 667 -3.45 -11.73 -8.52
CA SER A 667 -3.47 -12.92 -7.68
C SER A 667 -4.77 -13.05 -6.89
N LEU A 668 -5.09 -14.29 -6.53
CA LEU A 668 -6.23 -14.61 -5.67
C LEU A 668 -6.12 -13.91 -4.30
N PHE A 669 -4.91 -13.86 -3.73
CA PHE A 669 -4.67 -13.16 -2.47
C PHE A 669 -4.96 -11.65 -2.57
N ALA A 670 -4.58 -11.01 -3.68
CA ALA A 670 -4.85 -9.58 -3.90
C ALA A 670 -6.37 -9.32 -4.00
N ALA A 671 -7.10 -10.18 -4.72
CA ALA A 671 -8.55 -10.10 -4.84
C ALA A 671 -9.25 -10.23 -3.48
N ILE A 672 -8.96 -11.30 -2.73
CA ILE A 672 -9.58 -11.53 -1.41
C ILE A 672 -9.22 -10.42 -0.42
N ARG A 673 -7.98 -9.94 -0.44
CA ARG A 673 -7.54 -8.85 0.45
C ARG A 673 -8.34 -7.57 0.24
N GLN A 674 -8.64 -7.22 -1.01
CA GLN A 674 -9.36 -5.97 -1.32
C GLN A 674 -10.88 -6.13 -1.35
N CYS A 675 -11.38 -7.29 -1.75
CA CYS A 675 -12.79 -7.49 -2.04
C CYS A 675 -13.56 -8.27 -0.98
N GLY A 676 -12.90 -9.17 -0.24
CA GLY A 676 -13.54 -10.02 0.77
C GLY A 676 -13.29 -11.51 0.56
N PRO A 677 -13.83 -12.40 1.40
CA PRO A 677 -13.65 -13.85 1.31
C PRO A 677 -14.48 -14.47 0.19
N LEU A 678 -14.05 -15.62 -0.30
CA LEU A 678 -14.76 -16.43 -1.29
C LEU A 678 -15.47 -17.61 -0.61
N ASP A 679 -16.64 -17.99 -1.15
CA ASP A 679 -17.37 -19.21 -0.72
C ASP A 679 -17.56 -20.23 -1.85
N ASP A 680 -17.28 -19.89 -3.12
CA ASP A 680 -17.26 -20.85 -4.22
C ASP A 680 -16.22 -21.97 -3.95
N PRO A 681 -16.60 -23.27 -4.05
CA PRO A 681 -15.75 -24.37 -3.63
C PRO A 681 -14.46 -24.50 -4.45
N SER A 682 -14.45 -24.11 -5.73
CA SER A 682 -13.25 -24.13 -6.58
C SER A 682 -12.21 -23.11 -6.11
N PHE A 683 -12.68 -21.90 -5.84
CA PHE A 683 -11.83 -20.83 -5.31
C PHE A 683 -11.43 -21.09 -3.86
N CYS A 684 -12.31 -21.62 -3.01
CA CYS A 684 -11.97 -22.04 -1.65
C CYS A 684 -10.87 -23.09 -1.65
N PHE A 685 -10.95 -24.08 -2.55
CA PHE A 685 -9.92 -25.11 -2.69
C PHE A 685 -8.56 -24.51 -3.11
N ALA A 686 -8.57 -23.67 -4.14
CA ALA A 686 -7.37 -23.00 -4.63
C ALA A 686 -6.70 -22.12 -3.54
N TYR A 687 -7.52 -21.39 -2.79
CA TYR A 687 -7.06 -20.55 -1.68
C TYR A 687 -6.45 -21.38 -0.55
N ALA A 688 -7.14 -22.45 -0.12
CA ALA A 688 -6.65 -23.37 0.91
C ALA A 688 -5.33 -24.04 0.50
N LEU A 689 -5.22 -24.44 -0.77
CA LEU A 689 -4.00 -25.03 -1.32
C LEU A 689 -2.83 -24.02 -1.28
N ALA A 690 -3.05 -22.80 -1.70
CA ALA A 690 -2.05 -21.72 -1.65
C ALA A 690 -1.60 -21.39 -0.23
N LEU A 691 -2.53 -21.35 0.74
CA LEU A 691 -2.21 -21.21 2.16
C LEU A 691 -1.33 -22.36 2.67
N SER A 692 -1.67 -23.59 2.31
CA SER A 692 -0.91 -24.78 2.71
C SER A 692 0.51 -24.76 2.13
N GLN A 693 0.67 -24.38 0.87
CA GLN A 693 1.97 -24.24 0.21
C GLN A 693 2.83 -23.12 0.85
N SER A 694 2.20 -22.09 1.40
CA SER A 694 2.88 -21.01 2.13
C SER A 694 3.16 -21.35 3.61
N GLY A 695 2.82 -22.56 4.08
CA GLY A 695 3.00 -22.98 5.46
C GLY A 695 1.91 -22.52 6.43
N ASN A 696 0.86 -21.87 5.95
CA ASN A 696 -0.27 -21.36 6.73
C ASN A 696 -1.34 -22.45 6.93
N PHE A 697 -0.96 -23.53 7.59
CA PHE A 697 -1.78 -24.74 7.68
C PHE A 697 -3.09 -24.56 8.45
N ARG A 698 -3.09 -23.77 9.53
CA ARG A 698 -4.31 -23.60 10.33
C ARG A 698 -5.33 -22.72 9.63
N GLN A 699 -4.88 -21.72 8.88
CA GLN A 699 -5.77 -20.90 8.05
C GLN A 699 -6.40 -21.71 6.93
N ALA A 700 -5.70 -22.70 6.39
CA ALA A 700 -6.19 -23.58 5.33
C ALA A 700 -7.33 -24.50 5.79
N VAL A 701 -7.49 -24.75 7.10
CA VAL A 701 -8.52 -25.67 7.64
C VAL A 701 -9.92 -25.19 7.28
N ALA A 702 -10.25 -23.94 7.50
CA ALA A 702 -11.60 -23.41 7.27
C ALA A 702 -12.04 -23.53 5.79
N PRO A 703 -11.27 -23.04 4.81
CA PRO A 703 -11.68 -23.18 3.40
C PRO A 703 -11.67 -24.65 2.92
N PHE A 704 -10.74 -25.52 3.37
CA PHE A 704 -10.85 -26.95 3.05
C PHE A 704 -12.09 -27.62 3.67
N ALA A 705 -12.40 -27.27 4.92
CA ALA A 705 -13.61 -27.78 5.56
C ALA A 705 -14.87 -27.35 4.81
N ARG A 706 -14.90 -26.08 4.34
CA ARG A 706 -16.00 -25.58 3.52
C ARG A 706 -16.14 -26.31 2.20
N VAL A 707 -15.05 -26.61 1.53
CA VAL A 707 -15.08 -27.47 0.32
C VAL A 707 -15.63 -28.84 0.63
N CYS A 708 -15.22 -29.48 1.73
CA CYS A 708 -15.75 -30.79 2.15
C CYS A 708 -17.25 -30.77 2.49
N GLU A 709 -17.78 -29.61 2.89
CA GLU A 709 -19.19 -29.37 3.17
C GLU A 709 -20.01 -29.20 1.88
N LEU A 710 -19.52 -28.38 0.96
CA LEU A 710 -20.16 -28.04 -0.31
C LEU A 710 -20.05 -29.17 -1.34
N ALA A 711 -18.89 -29.82 -1.43
CA ALA A 711 -18.58 -30.93 -2.33
C ALA A 711 -18.07 -32.14 -1.52
N PRO A 712 -18.95 -32.88 -0.84
CA PRO A 712 -18.57 -33.90 0.12
C PRO A 712 -17.78 -35.08 -0.48
N ASP A 713 -17.87 -35.32 -1.76
CA ASP A 713 -17.20 -36.38 -2.52
C ASP A 713 -15.85 -35.93 -3.11
N TYR A 714 -15.46 -34.67 -2.96
CA TYR A 714 -14.19 -34.17 -3.50
C TYR A 714 -13.01 -34.62 -2.63
N TRP A 715 -12.36 -35.71 -3.05
CA TRP A 715 -11.26 -36.35 -2.32
C TRP A 715 -10.09 -35.40 -1.98
N PRO A 716 -9.52 -34.58 -2.91
CA PRO A 716 -8.31 -33.81 -2.62
C PRO A 716 -8.46 -32.86 -1.42
N ALA A 717 -9.63 -32.28 -1.22
CA ALA A 717 -9.87 -31.43 -0.05
C ALA A 717 -9.88 -32.23 1.26
N ARG A 718 -10.49 -33.40 1.26
CA ARG A 718 -10.54 -34.31 2.45
C ARG A 718 -9.17 -34.80 2.83
N GLU A 719 -8.38 -35.22 1.85
CA GLU A 719 -7.02 -35.69 2.05
C GLU A 719 -6.16 -34.60 2.71
N LEU A 720 -6.13 -33.38 2.12
CA LEU A 720 -5.33 -32.27 2.63
C LEU A 720 -5.83 -31.83 4.02
N LEU A 721 -7.12 -31.75 4.23
CA LEU A 721 -7.69 -31.44 5.54
C LEU A 721 -7.32 -32.50 6.59
N GLY A 722 -7.42 -33.78 6.26
CA GLY A 722 -7.01 -34.87 7.10
C GLY A 722 -5.52 -34.79 7.46
N ARG A 723 -4.65 -34.52 6.48
CA ARG A 723 -3.20 -34.30 6.71
C ARG A 723 -2.95 -33.13 7.64
N ILE A 724 -3.64 -32.00 7.46
CA ILE A 724 -3.47 -30.82 8.32
C ILE A 724 -3.90 -31.12 9.76
N TYR A 725 -5.01 -31.81 9.94
CA TYR A 725 -5.43 -32.22 11.28
C TYR A 725 -4.41 -33.16 11.94
N ALA A 726 -3.89 -34.14 11.19
CA ALA A 726 -2.86 -35.04 11.68
C ALA A 726 -1.57 -34.27 12.06
N LEU A 727 -1.12 -33.31 11.23
CA LEU A 727 0.04 -32.47 11.53
C LEU A 727 -0.15 -31.62 12.80
N ASN A 728 -1.37 -31.16 13.05
CA ASN A 728 -1.71 -30.42 14.25
C ASN A 728 -2.07 -31.29 15.47
N ARG A 729 -1.82 -32.60 15.41
CA ARG A 729 -2.10 -33.60 16.48
C ARG A 729 -3.57 -33.66 16.88
N LEU A 730 -4.45 -33.57 15.89
CA LEU A 730 -5.90 -33.71 16.03
C LEU A 730 -6.39 -35.01 15.33
N PRO A 731 -5.97 -36.21 15.78
CA PRO A 731 -6.26 -37.46 15.08
C PRO A 731 -7.76 -37.78 15.00
N ASP A 732 -8.55 -37.42 16.00
CA ASP A 732 -10.00 -37.63 15.96
C ASP A 732 -10.67 -36.81 14.85
N ARG A 733 -10.22 -35.59 14.60
CA ARG A 733 -10.70 -34.76 13.50
C ARG A 733 -10.25 -35.31 12.14
N ALA A 734 -8.99 -35.74 12.03
CA ALA A 734 -8.50 -36.40 10.84
C ALA A 734 -9.34 -37.66 10.50
N LEU A 735 -9.54 -38.54 11.47
CA LEU A 735 -10.36 -39.72 11.29
C LEU A 735 -11.82 -39.39 10.92
N ALA A 736 -12.42 -38.37 11.51
CA ALA A 736 -13.79 -37.96 11.19
C ALA A 736 -13.93 -37.53 9.72
N VAL A 737 -12.95 -36.78 9.18
CA VAL A 737 -12.94 -36.36 7.78
C VAL A 737 -12.73 -37.54 6.83
N LEU A 738 -11.88 -38.51 7.21
CA LEU A 738 -11.48 -39.62 6.37
C LEU A 738 -12.40 -40.86 6.49
N HIS A 739 -13.34 -40.87 7.45
CA HIS A 739 -14.23 -42.01 7.69
C HIS A 739 -15.15 -42.33 6.52
N ALA A 740 -15.71 -41.34 5.84
CA ALA A 740 -16.60 -41.56 4.71
C ALA A 740 -15.87 -42.18 3.51
N PRO A 741 -14.72 -41.66 3.03
CA PRO A 741 -13.93 -42.32 1.98
C PRO A 741 -13.40 -43.72 2.39
N MET A 742 -13.13 -43.95 3.66
CA MET A 742 -12.77 -45.31 4.15
C MET A 742 -13.89 -46.31 3.99
N LYS A 743 -15.14 -45.93 4.22
CA LYS A 743 -16.30 -46.83 4.11
C LYS A 743 -16.76 -47.08 2.68
N ARG A 744 -16.64 -46.06 1.80
CA ARG A 744 -17.12 -46.11 0.42
C ARG A 744 -16.16 -45.37 -0.51
N PRO A 745 -15.00 -46.01 -0.83
CA PRO A 745 -14.00 -45.34 -1.71
C PRO A 745 -14.54 -45.05 -3.10
N GLU A 746 -15.48 -45.83 -3.58
CA GLU A 746 -16.14 -45.68 -4.89
C GLU A 746 -16.90 -44.35 -5.02
N ASP A 747 -17.52 -43.86 -3.94
CA ASP A 747 -18.26 -42.59 -3.92
C ASP A 747 -17.34 -41.38 -4.14
N PHE A 748 -16.04 -41.56 -3.90
CA PHE A 748 -15.01 -40.51 -4.01
C PHE A 748 -14.11 -40.66 -5.25
N SER A 749 -14.43 -41.59 -6.14
CA SER A 749 -13.67 -41.87 -7.36
C SER A 749 -12.17 -42.09 -7.10
N LEU A 750 -11.83 -42.80 -5.99
CA LEU A 750 -10.45 -43.00 -5.60
C LEU A 750 -9.76 -44.03 -6.53
N ASN A 751 -8.62 -43.62 -7.07
CA ASN A 751 -7.70 -44.54 -7.71
C ASN A 751 -6.94 -45.40 -6.67
N PRO A 752 -6.25 -46.48 -7.04
CA PRO A 752 -5.52 -47.32 -6.08
C PRO A 752 -4.48 -46.58 -5.25
N ALA A 753 -3.80 -45.56 -5.84
CA ALA A 753 -2.82 -44.75 -5.11
C ALA A 753 -3.51 -43.89 -4.03
N ASN A 754 -4.63 -43.24 -4.35
CA ASN A 754 -5.40 -42.47 -3.38
C ASN A 754 -5.97 -43.35 -2.25
N VAL A 755 -6.32 -44.58 -2.52
CA VAL A 755 -6.74 -45.56 -1.46
C VAL A 755 -5.57 -45.88 -0.55
N THR A 756 -4.40 -46.08 -1.10
CA THR A 756 -3.18 -46.32 -0.31
C THR A 756 -2.86 -45.09 0.57
N ASP A 757 -2.88 -43.86 0.01
CA ASP A 757 -2.68 -42.63 0.76
C ASP A 757 -3.70 -42.45 1.90
N LEU A 758 -4.96 -42.75 1.62
CA LEU A 758 -6.03 -42.75 2.62
C LEU A 758 -5.71 -43.71 3.79
N HIS A 759 -5.36 -44.94 3.49
CA HIS A 759 -5.03 -45.95 4.51
C HIS A 759 -3.81 -45.58 5.34
N MET A 760 -2.77 -45.01 4.69
CA MET A 760 -1.58 -44.51 5.35
C MET A 760 -1.90 -43.37 6.31
N LEU A 761 -2.72 -42.41 5.89
CA LEU A 761 -3.10 -41.27 6.70
C LEU A 761 -3.99 -41.64 7.89
N VAL A 762 -4.92 -42.58 7.66
CA VAL A 762 -5.78 -43.13 8.73
C VAL A 762 -4.95 -43.93 9.73
N ALA A 763 -4.05 -44.79 9.27
CA ALA A 763 -3.13 -45.54 10.15
C ALA A 763 -2.25 -44.61 11.00
N ALA A 764 -1.68 -43.54 10.37
CA ALA A 764 -0.91 -42.52 11.07
C ALA A 764 -1.75 -41.82 12.17
N SER A 765 -3.04 -41.59 11.91
CA SER A 765 -3.97 -40.99 12.88
C SER A 765 -4.27 -41.93 14.05
N TYR A 766 -4.45 -43.26 13.81
CA TYR A 766 -4.58 -44.22 14.88
C TYR A 766 -3.31 -44.34 15.74
N PHE A 767 -2.14 -44.31 15.12
CA PHE A 767 -0.88 -44.26 15.88
C PHE A 767 -0.75 -42.98 16.75
N GLN A 768 -1.25 -41.85 16.30
CA GLN A 768 -1.29 -40.65 17.14
C GLN A 768 -2.22 -40.80 18.34
N LYS A 769 -3.29 -41.57 18.23
CA LYS A 769 -4.18 -41.96 19.34
C LYS A 769 -3.61 -43.01 20.25
N ASN A 770 -2.42 -43.51 19.95
CA ASN A 770 -1.81 -44.66 20.62
C ASN A 770 -2.57 -46.00 20.42
N ASP A 771 -3.41 -46.07 19.41
CA ASP A 771 -4.06 -47.33 18.98
C ASP A 771 -3.15 -48.01 17.94
N LEU A 772 -2.09 -48.62 18.48
CA LEU A 772 -1.07 -49.28 17.68
C LEU A 772 -1.59 -50.53 16.95
N ALA A 773 -2.57 -51.21 17.51
CA ALA A 773 -3.13 -52.45 16.96
C ALA A 773 -3.89 -52.15 15.66
N THR A 774 -4.83 -51.21 15.70
CA THR A 774 -5.64 -50.82 14.52
C THR A 774 -4.75 -50.24 13.44
N GLY A 775 -3.83 -49.33 13.79
CA GLY A 775 -2.90 -48.72 12.84
C GLY A 775 -2.02 -49.76 12.14
N SER A 776 -1.45 -50.75 12.89
CA SER A 776 -0.62 -51.82 12.34
C SER A 776 -1.41 -52.72 11.42
N GLN A 777 -2.62 -53.13 11.83
CA GLN A 777 -3.48 -53.99 11.01
C GLN A 777 -3.77 -53.35 9.65
N MET A 778 -4.02 -52.04 9.61
CA MET A 778 -4.24 -51.35 8.36
C MET A 778 -3.01 -51.33 7.45
N LEU A 779 -1.84 -51.04 8.00
CA LEU A 779 -0.59 -51.02 7.22
C LEU A 779 -0.22 -52.43 6.71
N GLU A 780 -0.43 -53.48 7.50
CA GLU A 780 -0.19 -54.84 7.10
C GLU A 780 -1.15 -55.29 5.97
N THR A 781 -2.41 -54.86 6.06
CA THR A 781 -3.38 -55.10 4.98
C THR A 781 -2.93 -54.39 3.69
N GLU A 782 -2.47 -53.13 3.79
CA GLU A 782 -2.04 -52.37 2.63
C GLU A 782 -0.80 -52.97 1.95
N ILE A 783 0.21 -53.38 2.72
CA ILE A 783 1.36 -54.12 2.20
C ILE A 783 0.95 -55.44 1.52
N SER A 784 -0.04 -56.15 2.08
CA SER A 784 -0.49 -57.42 1.50
C SER A 784 -1.20 -57.25 0.16
N HIS A 785 -1.89 -56.11 -0.03
CA HIS A 785 -2.52 -55.80 -1.29
C HIS A 785 -1.54 -55.28 -2.35
N ASN A 786 -0.42 -54.70 -1.91
CA ASN A 786 0.59 -54.10 -2.76
C ASN A 786 1.99 -54.71 -2.53
N PRO A 787 2.16 -56.01 -2.70
CA PRO A 787 3.37 -56.72 -2.25
C PRO A 787 4.64 -56.36 -3.02
N THR A 788 4.53 -55.70 -4.16
CA THR A 788 5.67 -55.29 -5.02
C THR A 788 5.97 -53.81 -4.95
N ASN A 789 5.22 -53.03 -4.17
CA ASN A 789 5.41 -51.57 -4.08
C ASN A 789 6.48 -51.27 -3.03
N ASP A 790 7.72 -51.00 -3.47
CA ASP A 790 8.87 -50.72 -2.61
C ASP A 790 8.74 -49.36 -1.91
N ASP A 791 8.21 -48.33 -2.57
CA ASP A 791 8.03 -46.99 -1.98
C ASP A 791 7.04 -47.08 -0.81
N LEU A 792 5.94 -47.81 -0.99
CA LEU A 792 4.96 -48.05 0.07
C LEU A 792 5.58 -48.79 1.26
N ALA A 793 6.30 -49.88 0.98
CA ALA A 793 6.97 -50.64 2.02
C ALA A 793 8.00 -49.79 2.79
N MET A 794 8.75 -48.95 2.09
CA MET A 794 9.70 -48.03 2.68
C MET A 794 9.00 -47.02 3.60
N ALA A 795 7.88 -46.43 3.14
CA ALA A 795 7.08 -45.49 3.94
C ALA A 795 6.51 -46.16 5.20
N ILE A 796 6.01 -47.37 5.08
CA ILE A 796 5.42 -48.13 6.20
C ILE A 796 6.49 -48.49 7.24
N GLN A 797 7.65 -49.01 6.81
CA GLN A 797 8.73 -49.30 7.74
C GLN A 797 9.20 -48.03 8.50
N GLN A 798 9.25 -46.88 7.80
CA GLN A 798 9.63 -45.64 8.42
C GLN A 798 8.60 -45.17 9.48
N ILE A 799 7.32 -45.36 9.23
CA ILE A 799 6.26 -45.07 10.21
C ILE A 799 6.45 -45.95 11.45
N TYR A 800 6.70 -47.28 11.29
CA TYR A 800 6.94 -48.17 12.41
C TYR A 800 8.22 -47.80 13.18
N ALA A 801 9.30 -47.50 12.48
CA ALA A 801 10.57 -47.10 13.09
C ALA A 801 10.43 -45.80 13.91
N ASN A 802 9.77 -44.77 13.35
CA ASN A 802 9.54 -43.51 14.04
C ASN A 802 8.62 -43.62 15.25
N ARG A 803 7.81 -44.67 15.32
CA ARG A 803 6.95 -45.01 16.48
C ARG A 803 7.60 -45.98 17.49
N GLY A 804 8.86 -46.33 17.28
CA GLY A 804 9.55 -47.32 18.14
C GLY A 804 9.07 -48.73 17.97
N MET A 805 8.25 -49.03 16.96
CA MET A 805 7.75 -50.38 16.65
C MET A 805 8.76 -51.15 15.79
N TYR A 806 9.97 -51.25 16.29
CA TYR A 806 11.11 -51.77 15.53
C TYR A 806 10.93 -53.21 15.02
N SER A 807 10.23 -54.07 15.77
CA SER A 807 9.93 -55.43 15.33
C SER A 807 9.06 -55.45 14.08
N ASN A 808 8.04 -54.59 14.03
CA ASN A 808 7.18 -54.50 12.86
C ASN A 808 7.95 -53.91 11.65
N ALA A 809 8.79 -52.87 11.89
CA ALA A 809 9.66 -52.32 10.87
C ALA A 809 10.60 -53.32 10.27
N LEU A 810 11.25 -54.16 11.10
CA LEU A 810 12.14 -55.25 10.65
C LEU A 810 11.39 -56.32 9.82
N VAL A 811 10.18 -56.66 10.22
CA VAL A 811 9.37 -57.65 9.43
C VAL A 811 9.12 -57.12 8.00
N VAL A 812 8.84 -55.86 7.84
CA VAL A 812 8.66 -55.25 6.51
C VAL A 812 9.95 -55.27 5.70
N VAL A 813 11.07 -54.87 6.33
CA VAL A 813 12.38 -54.85 5.68
C VAL A 813 12.85 -56.26 5.35
N ASP A 814 12.70 -57.21 6.26
CA ASP A 814 13.15 -58.60 6.04
C ASP A 814 12.39 -59.26 4.88
N ARG A 815 11.08 -59.06 4.76
CA ARG A 815 10.30 -59.54 3.59
C ARG A 815 10.83 -58.99 2.26
N ARG A 816 11.37 -57.78 2.24
CA ARG A 816 11.97 -57.21 1.03
C ARG A 816 13.37 -57.76 0.77
N LEU A 817 14.14 -57.94 1.81
CA LEU A 817 15.46 -58.56 1.71
C LEU A 817 15.39 -60.03 1.32
N ASP A 818 14.28 -60.73 1.65
CA ASP A 818 14.04 -62.10 1.17
C ASP A 818 13.92 -62.16 -0.37
N VAL A 819 13.39 -61.09 -0.99
CA VAL A 819 13.29 -60.98 -2.45
C VAL A 819 14.57 -60.43 -3.07
N SER A 820 15.20 -59.45 -2.42
CA SER A 820 16.42 -58.77 -2.89
C SER A 820 17.46 -58.67 -1.76
N PRO A 821 18.21 -59.76 -1.47
CA PRO A 821 19.07 -59.85 -0.28
C PRO A 821 20.19 -58.82 -0.17
N ASN A 822 20.59 -58.23 -1.30
CA ASN A 822 21.70 -57.27 -1.36
C ASN A 822 21.22 -55.87 -1.78
N ASP A 823 19.91 -55.58 -1.69
CA ASP A 823 19.43 -54.25 -1.99
C ASP A 823 19.96 -53.22 -0.97
N PRO A 824 20.73 -52.21 -1.40
CA PRO A 824 21.40 -51.30 -0.46
C PRO A 824 20.42 -50.39 0.28
N GLY A 825 19.27 -50.08 -0.30
CA GLY A 825 18.23 -49.26 0.34
C GLY A 825 17.58 -50.00 1.53
N TRP A 826 17.24 -51.25 1.34
CA TRP A 826 16.63 -52.08 2.38
C TRP A 826 17.65 -52.50 3.47
N LEU A 827 18.90 -52.77 3.08
CA LEU A 827 20.01 -52.98 4.03
C LEU A 827 20.26 -51.73 4.87
N TYR A 828 20.24 -50.54 4.24
CA TYR A 828 20.38 -49.30 4.96
C TYR A 828 19.23 -49.08 5.95
N ALA A 829 17.98 -49.29 5.53
CA ALA A 829 16.82 -49.22 6.41
C ALA A 829 16.94 -50.14 7.60
N LYS A 830 17.43 -51.37 7.37
CA LYS A 830 17.67 -52.37 8.45
C LYS A 830 18.75 -51.91 9.44
N GLY A 831 19.86 -51.38 8.92
CA GLY A 831 20.95 -50.82 9.72
C GLY A 831 20.50 -49.67 10.60
N ASN A 832 19.70 -48.76 10.03
CA ASN A 832 19.14 -47.64 10.77
C ASN A 832 18.17 -48.10 11.89
N ILE A 833 17.30 -49.08 11.61
CA ILE A 833 16.43 -49.64 12.65
C ILE A 833 17.25 -50.24 13.80
N TYR A 834 18.33 -50.94 13.51
CA TYR A 834 19.22 -51.47 14.55
C TYR A 834 19.90 -50.36 15.36
N LEU A 835 20.31 -49.25 14.72
CA LEU A 835 20.82 -48.08 15.41
C LEU A 835 19.79 -47.49 16.36
N LEU A 836 18.55 -47.31 15.92
CA LEU A 836 17.46 -46.81 16.76
C LEU A 836 17.17 -47.75 17.96
N GLN A 837 17.38 -49.07 17.78
CA GLN A 837 17.32 -50.06 18.87
C GLN A 837 18.56 -50.05 19.77
N LYS A 838 19.60 -49.30 19.43
CA LYS A 838 20.93 -49.31 20.08
C LYS A 838 21.62 -50.69 19.96
N LYS A 839 21.30 -51.46 18.94
CA LYS A 839 21.95 -52.70 18.59
C LYS A 839 23.10 -52.43 17.63
N TYR A 840 24.17 -51.89 18.20
CA TYR A 840 25.27 -51.32 17.40
C TYR A 840 26.00 -52.37 16.58
N ASP A 841 26.22 -53.56 17.13
CA ASP A 841 26.93 -54.64 16.42
C ASP A 841 26.18 -55.10 15.17
N GLU A 842 24.87 -55.31 15.28
CA GLU A 842 24.02 -55.68 14.15
C GLU A 842 23.91 -54.54 13.13
N ALA A 843 23.90 -53.28 13.58
CA ALA A 843 23.93 -52.10 12.73
C ALA A 843 25.23 -52.04 11.92
N ILE A 844 26.39 -52.22 12.57
CA ILE A 844 27.71 -52.24 11.94
C ILE A 844 27.77 -53.34 10.86
N ILE A 845 27.35 -54.55 11.16
CA ILE A 845 27.36 -55.68 10.21
C ILE A 845 26.47 -55.34 9.00
N THR A 846 25.33 -54.75 9.24
CA THR A 846 24.34 -54.45 8.18
C THR A 846 24.78 -53.29 7.30
N LEU A 847 25.26 -52.20 7.89
CA LEU A 847 25.73 -51.00 7.18
C LEU A 847 27.01 -51.30 6.37
N ASN A 848 27.90 -52.16 6.86
CA ASN A 848 29.04 -52.61 6.08
C ASN A 848 28.61 -53.37 4.81
N LYS A 849 27.49 -54.10 4.82
CA LYS A 849 26.93 -54.70 3.59
C LYS A 849 26.46 -53.66 2.61
N VAL A 850 25.89 -52.53 3.08
CA VAL A 850 25.52 -51.40 2.21
C VAL A 850 26.76 -50.86 1.51
N LEU A 851 27.82 -50.60 2.27
CA LEU A 851 29.08 -50.03 1.75
C LEU A 851 29.84 -51.04 0.86
N ALA A 852 29.63 -52.33 1.02
CA ALA A 852 30.18 -53.32 0.11
C ALA A 852 29.56 -53.26 -1.30
N VAL A 853 28.31 -52.76 -1.40
CA VAL A 853 27.60 -52.56 -2.67
C VAL A 853 27.77 -51.11 -3.17
N GLN A 854 27.78 -50.16 -2.28
CA GLN A 854 27.88 -48.71 -2.56
C GLN A 854 28.95 -48.08 -1.68
N THR A 855 30.21 -48.13 -2.15
CA THR A 855 31.39 -47.68 -1.40
C THR A 855 31.38 -46.22 -1.02
N ASP A 856 30.75 -45.37 -1.82
CA ASP A 856 30.74 -43.91 -1.67
C ASP A 856 29.42 -43.40 -1.08
N ASN A 857 28.66 -44.23 -0.37
CA ASN A 857 27.40 -43.83 0.25
C ASN A 857 27.68 -43.10 1.59
N ASN A 858 27.79 -41.77 1.53
CA ASN A 858 28.07 -40.92 2.68
C ASN A 858 27.02 -41.05 3.80
N GLN A 859 25.77 -41.38 3.43
CA GLN A 859 24.71 -41.57 4.42
C GLN A 859 24.94 -42.85 5.21
N ALA A 860 25.28 -43.93 4.52
CA ALA A 860 25.61 -45.20 5.17
C ALA A 860 26.91 -45.11 6.01
N LEU A 861 27.91 -44.38 5.54
CA LEU A 861 29.13 -44.05 6.30
C LEU A 861 28.81 -43.27 7.58
N TYR A 862 27.91 -42.28 7.49
CA TYR A 862 27.52 -41.48 8.65
C TYR A 862 26.85 -42.34 9.74
N GLU A 863 25.92 -43.20 9.32
CA GLU A 863 25.22 -44.08 10.26
C GLU A 863 26.15 -45.17 10.81
N LEU A 864 27.09 -45.65 10.01
CA LEU A 864 28.11 -46.56 10.45
C LEU A 864 29.04 -45.92 11.48
N GLY A 865 29.54 -44.73 11.22
CA GLY A 865 30.31 -43.95 12.18
C GLY A 865 29.53 -43.72 13.48
N THR A 866 28.24 -43.45 13.37
CA THR A 866 27.34 -43.32 14.54
C THR A 866 27.19 -44.62 15.31
N ALA A 867 27.14 -45.77 14.61
CA ALA A 867 27.09 -47.09 15.25
C ALA A 867 28.40 -47.40 15.99
N TYR A 868 29.56 -47.13 15.37
CA TYR A 868 30.87 -47.27 16.02
C TYR A 868 30.99 -46.34 17.23
N LEU A 869 30.51 -45.11 17.14
CA LEU A 869 30.50 -44.17 18.26
C LEU A 869 29.64 -44.65 19.41
N GLY A 870 28.50 -45.27 19.11
CA GLY A 870 27.58 -45.87 20.08
C GLY A 870 28.16 -47.12 20.76
N SER A 871 28.94 -47.91 20.02
CA SER A 871 29.68 -49.08 20.55
C SER A 871 31.01 -48.73 21.21
N SER A 872 31.36 -47.43 21.27
CA SER A 872 32.64 -46.92 21.82
C SER A 872 33.89 -47.29 21.00
N ASN A 873 33.75 -47.68 19.76
CA ASN A 873 34.83 -47.89 18.79
C ASN A 873 35.20 -46.56 18.15
N LEU A 874 35.93 -45.73 18.87
CA LEU A 874 36.18 -44.31 18.51
C LEU A 874 37.06 -44.15 17.27
N ASP A 875 38.02 -45.05 17.06
CA ASP A 875 38.98 -44.95 15.94
C ASP A 875 38.29 -45.28 14.60
N GLU A 876 37.44 -46.29 14.56
CA GLU A 876 36.64 -46.64 13.41
C GLU A 876 35.62 -45.57 13.10
N ALA A 877 34.94 -45.03 14.14
CA ALA A 877 34.01 -43.94 13.98
C ALA A 877 34.70 -42.71 13.40
N HIS A 878 35.89 -42.36 13.89
CA HIS A 878 36.69 -41.24 13.36
C HIS A 878 37.00 -41.43 11.88
N THR A 879 37.47 -42.65 11.51
CA THR A 879 37.83 -42.97 10.13
C THR A 879 36.66 -42.79 9.16
N ASP A 880 35.46 -43.20 9.56
CA ASP A 880 34.26 -43.10 8.71
C ASP A 880 33.79 -41.65 8.59
N PHE A 881 33.79 -40.85 9.67
CA PHE A 881 33.44 -39.45 9.58
C PHE A 881 34.50 -38.60 8.87
N GLU A 882 35.79 -38.97 8.95
CA GLU A 882 36.86 -38.28 8.22
C GLU A 882 36.73 -38.50 6.71
N LYS A 883 36.38 -39.68 6.24
CA LYS A 883 36.06 -39.92 4.83
C LYS A 883 34.93 -39.06 4.31
N ILE A 884 33.89 -38.80 5.12
CA ILE A 884 32.80 -37.91 4.74
C ILE A 884 33.31 -36.46 4.70
N GLN A 885 34.12 -36.05 5.70
CA GLN A 885 34.66 -34.71 5.77
C GLN A 885 35.62 -34.39 4.61
N GLU A 886 36.35 -35.37 4.08
CA GLU A 886 37.16 -35.22 2.89
C GLU A 886 36.33 -34.89 1.63
N SER A 887 35.10 -35.42 1.53
CA SER A 887 34.18 -35.16 0.42
C SER A 887 33.32 -33.89 0.63
N ASP A 888 33.00 -33.58 1.89
CA ASP A 888 32.23 -32.41 2.29
C ASP A 888 32.84 -31.73 3.53
N THR A 889 33.78 -30.85 3.28
CA THR A 889 34.55 -30.11 4.31
C THR A 889 33.70 -29.18 5.20
N ASN A 890 32.48 -28.86 4.78
CA ASN A 890 31.61 -27.91 5.46
C ASN A 890 30.42 -28.57 6.18
N SER A 891 30.35 -29.89 6.16
CA SER A 891 29.29 -30.63 6.86
C SER A 891 29.40 -30.41 8.37
N TYR A 892 28.54 -29.56 8.90
CA TYR A 892 28.50 -29.26 10.34
C TYR A 892 28.10 -30.48 11.18
N GLN A 893 27.28 -31.41 10.65
CA GLN A 893 26.89 -32.61 11.34
C GLN A 893 28.11 -33.52 11.57
N VAL A 894 28.94 -33.69 10.53
CA VAL A 894 30.17 -34.51 10.62
C VAL A 894 31.19 -33.84 11.53
N ALA A 895 31.35 -32.53 11.40
CA ALA A 895 32.23 -31.74 12.29
C ALA A 895 31.83 -31.85 13.76
N TYR A 896 30.52 -31.90 14.05
CA TYR A 896 30.03 -32.16 15.40
C TYR A 896 30.48 -33.54 15.92
N GLN A 897 30.31 -34.61 15.12
CA GLN A 897 30.66 -35.95 15.52
C GLN A 897 32.17 -36.12 15.72
N LEU A 898 32.98 -35.57 14.81
CA LEU A 898 34.44 -35.60 14.97
C LEU A 898 34.89 -34.79 16.19
N GLY A 899 34.25 -33.68 16.48
CA GLY A 899 34.49 -32.90 17.71
C GLY A 899 34.13 -33.71 18.97
N GLU A 900 33.03 -34.47 18.96
CA GLU A 900 32.64 -35.34 20.06
C GLU A 900 33.60 -36.53 20.26
N ILE A 901 34.12 -37.08 19.18
CA ILE A 901 35.15 -38.16 19.22
C ILE A 901 36.44 -37.61 19.83
N ALA A 902 36.94 -36.50 19.30
CA ALA A 902 38.14 -35.81 19.76
C ALA A 902 38.01 -35.42 21.24
N TRP A 903 36.84 -34.92 21.69
CA TRP A 903 36.55 -34.66 23.08
C TRP A 903 36.68 -35.90 23.95
N ARG A 904 36.14 -37.05 23.54
CA ARG A 904 36.22 -38.31 24.29
C ARG A 904 37.67 -38.86 24.32
N GLN A 905 38.41 -38.74 23.21
CA GLN A 905 39.82 -39.09 23.10
C GLN A 905 40.78 -38.10 23.78
N ARG A 906 40.28 -36.96 24.23
CA ARG A 906 41.04 -35.83 24.79
C ARG A 906 42.00 -35.17 23.80
N ASP A 907 41.70 -35.25 22.53
CA ASP A 907 42.44 -34.52 21.49
C ASP A 907 41.90 -33.06 21.42
N THR A 908 42.59 -32.17 22.12
CA THR A 908 42.20 -30.77 22.22
C THR A 908 42.28 -30.06 20.88
N ASN A 909 43.29 -30.35 20.06
CA ASN A 909 43.51 -29.64 18.80
C ASN A 909 42.44 -30.01 17.75
N GLU A 910 42.14 -31.25 17.62
CA GLU A 910 41.11 -31.72 16.72
C GLU A 910 39.72 -31.33 17.19
N GLY A 911 39.45 -31.40 18.47
CA GLY A 911 38.21 -30.94 19.08
C GLY A 911 37.92 -29.45 18.81
N LEU A 912 38.91 -28.59 19.04
CA LEU A 912 38.79 -27.16 18.73
C LEU A 912 38.51 -26.90 17.26
N ARG A 913 39.26 -27.53 16.34
CA ARG A 913 39.12 -27.37 14.90
C ARG A 913 37.70 -27.73 14.45
N ASN A 914 37.21 -28.90 14.83
CA ASN A 914 35.92 -29.43 14.38
C ASN A 914 34.74 -28.68 15.01
N TYR A 915 34.81 -28.25 16.27
CA TYR A 915 33.80 -27.43 16.89
C TYR A 915 33.73 -26.02 16.29
N HIS A 916 34.84 -25.44 15.85
CA HIS A 916 34.81 -24.17 15.09
C HIS A 916 34.17 -24.34 13.71
N ILE A 917 34.46 -25.44 13.01
CA ILE A 917 33.78 -25.76 11.74
C ILE A 917 32.26 -25.88 11.95
N TYR A 918 31.86 -26.57 13.03
CA TYR A 918 30.44 -26.69 13.39
C TYR A 918 29.81 -25.34 13.62
N LEU A 919 30.36 -24.48 14.48
CA LEU A 919 29.76 -23.17 14.79
C LEU A 919 29.75 -22.19 13.62
N SER A 920 30.65 -22.37 12.65
CA SER A 920 30.70 -21.54 11.43
C SER A 920 29.59 -21.89 10.42
N ASN A 921 29.11 -23.13 10.43
CA ASN A 921 28.19 -23.65 9.41
C ASN A 921 26.82 -24.09 9.97
N ALA A 922 26.71 -24.31 11.28
CA ALA A 922 25.48 -24.78 11.91
C ALA A 922 24.53 -23.67 12.33
N PRO A 923 23.21 -23.95 12.45
CA PRO A 923 22.26 -23.01 13.04
C PRO A 923 22.64 -22.65 14.48
N THR A 924 22.64 -21.35 14.80
CA THR A 924 23.18 -20.83 16.07
C THR A 924 22.34 -21.13 17.32
N ASN A 925 21.06 -21.52 17.16
CA ASN A 925 20.10 -21.68 18.26
C ASN A 925 19.69 -23.13 18.52
N THR A 926 20.61 -24.09 18.34
CA THR A 926 20.38 -25.50 18.66
C THR A 926 20.98 -25.87 20.00
N THR A 927 20.50 -26.97 20.59
CA THR A 927 21.03 -27.54 21.85
C THR A 927 22.49 -27.98 21.67
N GLU A 928 22.80 -28.53 20.49
CA GLU A 928 24.15 -28.94 20.10
C GLU A 928 25.09 -27.73 20.03
N ALA A 929 24.63 -26.62 19.44
CA ALA A 929 25.43 -25.40 19.38
C ALA A 929 25.74 -24.83 20.78
N GLN A 930 24.82 -24.99 21.73
CA GLN A 930 25.08 -24.61 23.13
C GLN A 930 26.12 -25.52 23.76
N THR A 931 25.96 -26.83 23.61
CA THR A 931 26.93 -27.85 24.10
C THR A 931 28.34 -27.62 23.53
N VAL A 932 28.42 -27.32 22.23
CA VAL A 932 29.69 -27.02 21.57
C VAL A 932 30.35 -25.75 22.16
N ARG A 933 29.57 -24.70 22.43
CA ARG A 933 30.12 -23.47 23.07
C ARG A 933 30.63 -23.74 24.49
N GLU A 934 29.92 -24.56 25.27
CA GLU A 934 30.33 -24.95 26.61
C GLU A 934 31.65 -25.74 26.55
N ARG A 935 31.78 -26.69 25.62
CA ARG A 935 33.02 -27.48 25.46
C ARG A 935 34.19 -26.66 24.92
N LEU A 936 33.96 -25.72 24.03
CA LEU A 936 34.99 -24.80 23.58
C LEU A 936 35.56 -23.97 24.74
N GLN A 937 34.69 -23.49 25.66
CA GLN A 937 35.14 -22.76 26.85
C GLN A 937 36.00 -23.63 27.77
N GLU A 938 35.79 -24.98 27.79
CA GLU A 938 36.62 -25.91 28.56
C GLU A 938 37.91 -26.26 27.83
N LEU A 939 37.91 -26.31 26.48
CA LEU A 939 39.08 -26.65 25.66
C LEU A 939 40.02 -25.45 25.43
N GLU A 940 39.47 -24.25 25.37
CA GLU A 940 40.25 -23.01 25.30
C GLU A 940 40.55 -22.53 26.73
N PRO A 941 41.64 -22.93 27.35
CA PRO A 941 42.01 -22.39 28.66
C PRO A 941 42.22 -20.89 28.44
N SER A 942 41.40 -20.08 29.10
CA SER A 942 41.40 -18.66 29.16
C SER A 942 42.79 -18.03 28.86
N ALA A 943 42.90 -17.48 27.63
CA ALA A 943 43.81 -16.41 27.34
C ALA A 943 43.24 -15.15 28.03
N GLN A 944 43.42 -15.03 29.30
CA GLN A 944 43.35 -13.79 30.08
C GLN A 944 44.72 -13.20 30.25
#